data_5e005089bf71172a08f34ae3503ebf60
#
_entry.id   5e005089bf71172a08f34ae3503ebf60
#
_cell.length_a   1.000
_cell.length_b   1.000
_cell.length_c   1.000
_cell.angle_alpha   90.00
_cell.angle_beta   90.00
_cell.angle_gamma   90.00
#
_symmetry.space_group_name_H-M   'P 1'
#
loop_
_entity.id
_entity.type
_entity.pdbx_description
1 polymer ?
#
loop_
_entity_poly.entity_id
_entity_poly.type
_entity_poly.pdbx_seq_one_letter_code
_entity_poly.pdbx_strand_id
1 'polypeptide(L)'
;MKNRRSNISDSVRKELEFDKVLSLLEEFAQSSANKERIPFLSILHNSEKLNYNLDLLEEFKLIESDSNFPHFKYISLNNVITYLKIQNSVLSEDHIFDIYSATNWVNSLINFLGNNEYITPNIDQLVISLKKSVVIKKRIDKVFTPKRYIRSNASDSLVKIRNNISKKRILVDKYFKDSKIHYMQLGYLADIKESFADGISLLAVSSEFKRKIKGRVRTQSKTKSISFIEPDKCISLNREISHLIEDEKEEIRNILRLLSVDLRGHFDRINLTLHLFEELDFLNAKLKLSKLMFANKPKVSDSRKIEIKDAFHPLLLIENNNKNIETIPQDIYFDEMHRVIVISGPNAGGKSIALKTFGLNQLMLQAGLFVPIHPNSSMSIFHHIFTDIGDNQSIENELSTYSYRLSRMKQILNDAGKSSFVLIDEFGSGSDPSLGAELAGVFFKEIVNSGAYGLITTHYGNIKVLADQTQFAENACMLFDEKDLNPLYKLKIGQPGSSYTFEVASNIGISKSIIDEARSGLKEGIVSFEDTIHRYQRLMSEFQLAQDELNIQKKEIESYKKDYKNKLNKLEDKLSNQRFIMEFESKYLNLGKRVNKLIELYRNGSSIKSILPRLKKIIEKESNRKEEKVADLKLIKKRKLRAKEIFKIGQEVRIEGTNQQGEILELKSNTALLQIGFAKMEIKFEKLEKVQTT
;
A
#
# COMPACT_ATOMS: atom_id res chain seq x y z
N MET A 1 -9.76 -14.35 29.95
CA MET A 1 -8.59 -14.16 29.04
C MET A 1 -8.18 -15.54 28.54
N LYS A 2 -8.58 -15.93 27.32
CA LYS A 2 -8.07 -17.15 26.66
C LYS A 2 -6.60 -16.87 26.31
N ASN A 3 -5.69 -17.78 26.67
CA ASN A 3 -4.27 -17.72 26.32
C ASN A 3 -4.09 -17.36 24.84
N ARG A 4 -3.79 -16.11 24.54
CA ARG A 4 -3.41 -15.63 23.19
C ARG A 4 -1.96 -16.10 22.99
N ARG A 5 -1.77 -17.30 22.47
CA ARG A 5 -0.47 -17.78 21.98
C ARG A 5 -0.45 -17.70 20.46
N SER A 6 0.65 -17.22 19.92
CA SER A 6 0.94 -17.34 18.48
C SER A 6 1.06 -18.83 18.11
N ASN A 7 0.67 -19.20 16.90
CA ASN A 7 0.90 -20.54 16.36
C ASN A 7 2.30 -20.68 15.72
N ILE A 8 3.15 -19.66 15.82
CA ILE A 8 4.54 -19.67 15.38
C ILE A 8 5.42 -19.96 16.59
N SER A 9 6.39 -20.86 16.44
CA SER A 9 7.33 -21.15 17.53
C SER A 9 8.17 -19.92 17.87
N ASP A 10 8.52 -19.76 19.15
CA ASP A 10 9.33 -18.63 19.61
C ASP A 10 10.71 -18.60 18.94
N SER A 11 11.28 -19.78 18.62
CA SER A 11 12.54 -19.87 17.89
C SER A 11 12.44 -19.26 16.49
N VAL A 12 11.44 -19.67 15.69
CA VAL A 12 11.20 -19.15 14.33
C VAL A 12 11.01 -17.63 14.36
N ARG A 13 10.23 -17.12 15.31
CA ARG A 13 10.01 -15.67 15.47
C ARG A 13 11.31 -14.90 15.72
N LYS A 14 12.15 -15.41 16.63
CA LYS A 14 13.43 -14.78 16.99
C LYS A 14 14.45 -14.89 15.87
N GLU A 15 14.64 -16.08 15.31
CA GLU A 15 15.62 -16.35 14.26
C GLU A 15 15.35 -15.56 12.99
N LEU A 16 14.07 -15.38 12.60
CA LEU A 16 13.64 -14.56 11.47
C LEU A 16 13.37 -13.09 11.83
N GLU A 17 13.59 -12.69 13.08
CA GLU A 17 13.40 -11.32 13.56
C GLU A 17 11.96 -10.77 13.36
N PHE A 18 10.97 -11.67 13.31
CA PHE A 18 9.57 -11.28 13.07
C PHE A 18 9.02 -10.39 14.18
N ASP A 19 9.50 -10.54 15.42
CA ASP A 19 9.11 -9.69 16.53
C ASP A 19 9.45 -8.22 16.30
N LYS A 20 10.56 -7.92 15.59
CA LYS A 20 10.90 -6.54 15.21
C LYS A 20 9.89 -5.94 14.24
N VAL A 21 9.40 -6.74 13.29
CA VAL A 21 8.34 -6.31 12.36
C VAL A 21 7.04 -6.07 13.11
N LEU A 22 6.70 -6.94 14.08
CA LEU A 22 5.50 -6.75 14.90
C LEU A 22 5.61 -5.51 15.79
N SER A 23 6.78 -5.21 16.34
CA SER A 23 7.02 -3.97 17.11
C SER A 23 6.81 -2.72 16.25
N LEU A 24 7.31 -2.70 15.01
CA LEU A 24 7.05 -1.60 14.09
C LEU A 24 5.56 -1.47 13.76
N LEU A 25 4.86 -2.58 13.58
CA LEU A 25 3.41 -2.57 13.35
C LEU A 25 2.66 -2.03 14.57
N GLU A 26 3.09 -2.38 15.78
CA GLU A 26 2.51 -1.90 17.05
C GLU A 26 2.67 -0.39 17.21
N GLU A 27 3.81 0.19 16.82
CA GLU A 27 4.04 1.64 16.85
C GLU A 27 3.03 2.41 15.98
N PHE A 28 2.59 1.84 14.86
CA PHE A 28 1.59 2.46 13.98
C PHE A 28 0.15 2.31 14.48
N ALA A 29 -0.12 1.35 15.35
CA ALA A 29 -1.45 1.14 15.93
C ALA A 29 -1.74 2.18 17.01
N GLN A 30 -2.97 2.72 17.01
CA GLN A 30 -3.45 3.70 17.99
C GLN A 30 -4.33 3.05 19.06
N SER A 31 -5.06 1.99 18.69
CA SER A 31 -5.93 1.23 19.59
C SER A 31 -5.15 0.39 20.59
N SER A 32 -5.50 0.46 21.87
CA SER A 32 -4.96 -0.43 22.91
C SER A 32 -5.23 -1.91 22.60
N ALA A 33 -6.41 -2.21 22.07
CA ALA A 33 -6.79 -3.58 21.66
C ALA A 33 -5.86 -4.13 20.57
N ASN A 34 -5.47 -3.30 19.59
CA ASN A 34 -4.54 -3.70 18.55
C ASN A 34 -3.11 -3.84 19.08
N LYS A 35 -2.65 -2.92 19.94
CA LYS A 35 -1.34 -3.04 20.60
C LYS A 35 -1.22 -4.33 21.41
N GLU A 36 -2.28 -4.73 22.12
CA GLU A 36 -2.32 -6.01 22.82
C GLU A 36 -2.38 -7.23 21.88
N ARG A 37 -2.97 -7.10 20.70
CA ARG A 37 -3.18 -8.19 19.73
C ARG A 37 -1.95 -8.45 18.87
N ILE A 38 -1.28 -7.39 18.41
CA ILE A 38 -0.19 -7.45 17.43
C ILE A 38 0.96 -8.37 17.86
N PRO A 39 1.48 -8.34 19.11
CA PRO A 39 2.56 -9.23 19.53
C PRO A 39 2.22 -10.74 19.42
N PHE A 40 0.93 -11.08 19.38
CA PHE A 40 0.45 -12.46 19.30
C PHE A 40 -0.15 -12.79 17.94
N LEU A 41 0.19 -12.04 16.89
CA LEU A 41 -0.22 -12.36 15.54
C LEU A 41 0.21 -13.77 15.15
N SER A 42 -0.74 -14.53 14.60
CA SER A 42 -0.55 -15.91 14.15
C SER A 42 -0.56 -15.98 12.62
N ILE A 43 0.14 -16.96 12.07
CA ILE A 43 0.11 -17.23 10.63
C ILE A 43 -1.20 -17.92 10.24
N LEU A 44 -1.69 -17.59 9.07
CA LEU A 44 -2.89 -18.16 8.48
C LEU A 44 -2.50 -19.32 7.56
N HIS A 45 -3.23 -20.43 7.68
CA HIS A 45 -3.02 -21.64 6.87
C HIS A 45 -4.12 -21.86 5.82
N ASN A 46 -5.13 -20.99 5.80
CA ASN A 46 -6.24 -21.05 4.85
C ASN A 46 -6.07 -19.93 3.82
N SER A 47 -6.00 -20.31 2.54
CA SER A 47 -5.78 -19.37 1.42
C SER A 47 -6.93 -18.37 1.25
N GLU A 48 -8.18 -18.79 1.45
CA GLU A 48 -9.34 -17.92 1.33
C GLU A 48 -9.30 -16.82 2.39
N LYS A 49 -9.01 -17.20 3.65
CA LYS A 49 -8.91 -16.23 4.75
C LYS A 49 -7.71 -15.30 4.61
N LEU A 50 -6.59 -15.82 4.10
CA LEU A 50 -5.41 -15.01 3.83
C LEU A 50 -5.69 -14.02 2.69
N ASN A 51 -6.23 -14.49 1.57
CA ASN A 51 -6.62 -13.63 0.46
C ASN A 51 -7.62 -12.55 0.89
N TYR A 52 -8.66 -12.92 1.66
CA TYR A 52 -9.61 -11.95 2.21
C TYR A 52 -8.91 -10.83 3.01
N ASN A 53 -7.95 -11.17 3.89
CA ASN A 53 -7.21 -10.16 4.66
C ASN A 53 -6.31 -9.27 3.79
N LEU A 54 -5.69 -9.84 2.75
CA LEU A 54 -4.86 -9.10 1.81
C LEU A 54 -5.71 -8.23 0.86
N ASP A 55 -6.86 -8.74 0.40
CA ASP A 55 -7.83 -7.99 -0.40
C ASP A 55 -8.38 -6.81 0.37
N LEU A 56 -8.76 -7.03 1.63
CA LEU A 56 -9.25 -5.98 2.52
C LEU A 56 -8.21 -4.86 2.72
N LEU A 57 -6.93 -5.22 2.86
CA LEU A 57 -5.85 -4.23 2.96
C LEU A 57 -5.63 -3.50 1.63
N GLU A 58 -5.78 -4.18 0.50
CA GLU A 58 -5.65 -3.56 -0.83
C GLU A 58 -6.80 -2.60 -1.12
N GLU A 59 -8.04 -2.99 -0.79
CA GLU A 59 -9.21 -2.11 -0.88
C GLU A 59 -9.02 -0.88 0.01
N PHE A 60 -8.52 -1.06 1.24
CA PHE A 60 -8.25 0.06 2.14
C PHE A 60 -7.15 0.99 1.60
N LYS A 61 -6.08 0.44 1.02
CA LYS A 61 -5.03 1.20 0.33
C LYS A 61 -5.60 2.04 -0.82
N LEU A 62 -6.53 1.46 -1.59
CA LEU A 62 -7.17 2.13 -2.72
C LEU A 62 -8.00 3.32 -2.26
N ILE A 63 -8.91 3.14 -1.30
CA ILE A 63 -9.77 4.22 -0.81
C ILE A 63 -9.01 5.29 -0.03
N GLU A 64 -7.97 4.91 0.73
CA GLU A 64 -7.14 5.87 1.49
C GLU A 64 -6.34 6.81 0.60
N SER A 65 -6.03 6.38 -0.63
CA SER A 65 -5.35 7.21 -1.62
C SER A 65 -6.26 8.28 -2.28
N ASP A 66 -7.58 8.17 -2.13
CA ASP A 66 -8.55 9.14 -2.66
C ASP A 66 -8.60 10.41 -1.79
N SER A 67 -8.50 11.57 -2.42
CA SER A 67 -8.58 12.88 -1.74
C SER A 67 -9.92 13.14 -1.04
N ASN A 68 -11.00 12.47 -1.48
CA ASN A 68 -12.34 12.58 -0.90
C ASN A 68 -12.57 11.62 0.27
N PHE A 69 -11.64 10.70 0.52
CA PHE A 69 -11.76 9.78 1.65
C PHE A 69 -11.72 10.56 2.96
N PRO A 70 -12.68 10.33 3.89
CA PRO A 70 -12.67 11.00 5.18
C PRO A 70 -11.41 10.62 5.96
N HIS A 71 -10.53 11.58 6.21
CA HIS A 71 -9.27 11.34 6.90
C HIS A 71 -9.48 10.51 8.16
N PHE A 72 -8.86 9.32 8.22
CA PHE A 72 -9.02 8.41 9.34
C PHE A 72 -8.21 8.89 10.55
N LYS A 73 -8.93 9.11 11.66
CA LYS A 73 -8.35 9.33 12.97
C LYS A 73 -9.00 8.37 13.95
N TYR A 74 -8.22 7.56 14.62
CA TYR A 74 -8.73 6.65 15.63
C TYR A 74 -9.40 7.41 16.78
N ILE A 75 -10.60 7.00 17.16
CA ILE A 75 -11.35 7.52 18.29
C ILE A 75 -11.58 6.36 19.24
N SER A 76 -11.01 6.45 20.46
CA SER A 76 -11.19 5.41 21.48
C SER A 76 -12.58 5.51 22.11
N LEU A 77 -13.38 4.46 21.92
CA LEU A 77 -14.68 4.33 22.57
C LEU A 77 -14.68 3.34 23.76
N ASN A 78 -13.51 2.82 24.15
CA ASN A 78 -13.40 1.81 25.21
C ASN A 78 -13.99 2.31 26.54
N ASN A 79 -13.61 3.52 26.97
CA ASN A 79 -14.15 4.12 28.17
C ASN A 79 -15.67 4.35 28.06
N VAL A 80 -16.11 4.84 26.89
CA VAL A 80 -17.54 5.06 26.59
C VAL A 80 -18.33 3.76 26.77
N ILE A 81 -17.86 2.68 26.16
CA ILE A 81 -18.49 1.34 26.26
C ILE A 81 -18.52 0.87 27.71
N THR A 82 -17.45 1.07 28.47
CA THR A 82 -17.37 0.70 29.88
C THR A 82 -18.42 1.44 30.70
N TYR A 83 -18.53 2.77 30.52
CA TYR A 83 -19.56 3.57 31.20
C TYR A 83 -20.98 3.21 30.75
N LEU A 84 -21.22 2.97 29.46
CA LEU A 84 -22.54 2.58 28.97
C LEU A 84 -23.04 1.24 29.53
N LYS A 85 -22.14 0.31 29.86
CA LYS A 85 -22.47 -0.99 30.50
C LYS A 85 -22.94 -0.83 31.94
N ILE A 86 -22.51 0.21 32.65
CA ILE A 86 -22.86 0.45 34.02
C ILE A 86 -24.25 1.14 34.08
N GLN A 87 -25.20 0.53 34.71
CA GLN A 87 -26.54 1.09 34.88
C GLN A 87 -26.46 2.39 35.70
N ASN A 88 -27.17 3.43 35.26
CA ASN A 88 -27.19 4.77 35.88
C ASN A 88 -25.89 5.57 35.84
N SER A 89 -24.86 5.10 35.15
CA SER A 89 -23.67 5.92 34.89
C SER A 89 -24.01 7.12 34.00
N VAL A 90 -23.28 8.20 34.17
CA VAL A 90 -23.41 9.43 33.37
C VAL A 90 -22.18 9.61 32.55
N LEU A 91 -22.34 9.75 31.25
CA LEU A 91 -21.24 10.05 30.31
C LEU A 91 -20.78 11.50 30.49
N SER A 92 -19.47 11.70 30.46
CA SER A 92 -18.90 13.04 30.38
C SER A 92 -19.17 13.69 29.02
N GLU A 93 -18.97 14.99 28.94
CA GLU A 93 -19.07 15.72 27.67
C GLU A 93 -18.10 15.12 26.63
N ASP A 94 -16.86 14.81 27.02
CA ASP A 94 -15.86 14.19 26.15
C ASP A 94 -16.32 12.83 25.60
N HIS A 95 -16.88 11.97 26.45
CA HIS A 95 -17.42 10.68 26.03
C HIS A 95 -18.54 10.82 24.97
N ILE A 96 -19.40 11.83 25.14
CA ILE A 96 -20.49 12.11 24.20
C ILE A 96 -19.94 12.63 22.87
N PHE A 97 -18.87 13.45 22.91
CA PHE A 97 -18.20 13.93 21.70
C PHE A 97 -17.42 12.85 20.96
N ASP A 98 -16.87 11.87 21.66
CA ASP A 98 -16.26 10.70 21.03
C ASP A 98 -17.31 9.91 20.26
N ILE A 99 -18.49 9.66 20.85
CA ILE A 99 -19.62 9.04 20.14
C ILE A 99 -20.05 9.86 18.93
N TYR A 100 -20.16 11.18 19.10
CA TYR A 100 -20.57 12.10 18.03
C TYR A 100 -19.59 12.08 16.87
N SER A 101 -18.30 12.21 17.17
CA SER A 101 -17.22 12.24 16.20
C SER A 101 -17.13 10.92 15.44
N ALA A 102 -17.18 9.80 16.17
CA ALA A 102 -17.16 8.46 15.58
C ALA A 102 -18.38 8.22 14.68
N THR A 103 -19.59 8.60 15.14
CA THR A 103 -20.82 8.47 14.36
C THR A 103 -20.79 9.33 13.09
N ASN A 104 -20.28 10.55 13.16
CA ASN A 104 -20.16 11.43 12.00
C ASN A 104 -19.15 10.89 11.00
N TRP A 105 -18.01 10.39 11.47
CA TRP A 105 -16.99 9.80 10.62
C TRP A 105 -17.52 8.56 9.89
N VAL A 106 -18.21 7.65 10.60
CA VAL A 106 -18.86 6.47 9.99
C VAL A 106 -19.90 6.89 8.95
N ASN A 107 -20.72 7.91 9.24
CA ASN A 107 -21.69 8.42 8.27
C ASN A 107 -21.00 9.00 7.01
N SER A 108 -19.85 9.65 7.18
CA SER A 108 -19.04 10.17 6.07
C SER A 108 -18.43 9.04 5.25
N LEU A 109 -17.93 7.98 5.91
CA LEU A 109 -17.44 6.78 5.23
C LEU A 109 -18.54 6.10 4.41
N ILE A 110 -19.74 5.91 4.99
CA ILE A 110 -20.87 5.31 4.28
C ILE A 110 -21.28 6.15 3.06
N ASN A 111 -21.26 7.48 3.18
CA ASN A 111 -21.54 8.37 2.04
C ASN A 111 -20.46 8.28 0.98
N PHE A 112 -19.19 8.22 1.39
CA PHE A 112 -18.05 8.07 0.48
C PHE A 112 -18.17 6.77 -0.31
N LEU A 113 -18.36 5.63 0.36
CA LEU A 113 -18.51 4.33 -0.29
C LEU A 113 -19.75 4.27 -1.21
N GLY A 114 -20.85 4.91 -0.83
CA GLY A 114 -22.08 4.95 -1.65
C GLY A 114 -22.00 5.84 -2.89
N ASN A 115 -21.04 6.77 -2.94
CA ASN A 115 -20.87 7.72 -4.05
C ASN A 115 -19.67 7.38 -4.95
N ASN A 116 -18.83 6.41 -4.58
CA ASN A 116 -17.64 6.05 -5.30
C ASN A 116 -17.85 4.87 -6.24
N GLU A 117 -17.12 4.91 -7.36
CA GLU A 117 -17.09 3.84 -8.37
C GLU A 117 -16.12 2.70 -8.00
N TYR A 118 -15.46 2.77 -6.83
CA TYR A 118 -14.54 1.72 -6.39
C TYR A 118 -15.29 0.44 -6.02
N ILE A 119 -14.76 -0.69 -6.49
CA ILE A 119 -15.27 -2.02 -6.10
C ILE A 119 -14.53 -2.42 -4.82
N THR A 120 -15.20 -2.28 -3.67
CA THR A 120 -14.64 -2.56 -2.34
C THR A 120 -15.53 -3.51 -1.54
N PRO A 121 -15.78 -4.74 -2.03
CA PRO A 121 -16.77 -5.64 -1.43
C PRO A 121 -16.46 -6.02 0.01
N ASN A 122 -15.19 -6.14 0.40
CA ASN A 122 -14.78 -6.53 1.74
C ASN A 122 -14.95 -5.38 2.73
N ILE A 123 -14.60 -4.15 2.35
CA ILE A 123 -14.84 -2.95 3.17
C ILE A 123 -16.34 -2.68 3.30
N ASP A 124 -17.10 -2.80 2.21
CA ASP A 124 -18.56 -2.66 2.22
C ASP A 124 -19.20 -3.64 3.20
N GLN A 125 -18.71 -4.89 3.25
CA GLN A 125 -19.19 -5.90 4.19
C GLN A 125 -18.87 -5.52 5.66
N LEU A 126 -17.72 -4.94 5.94
CA LEU A 126 -17.38 -4.43 7.29
C LEU A 126 -18.33 -3.32 7.73
N VAL A 127 -18.77 -2.48 6.81
CA VAL A 127 -19.58 -1.30 7.09
C VAL A 127 -21.09 -1.58 6.99
N ILE A 128 -21.51 -2.66 6.31
CA ILE A 128 -22.93 -2.98 6.03
C ILE A 128 -23.80 -3.09 7.29
N SER A 129 -23.22 -3.55 8.40
CA SER A 129 -23.91 -3.64 9.69
C SER A 129 -24.15 -2.27 10.34
N LEU A 130 -23.38 -1.26 9.94
CA LEU A 130 -23.41 0.10 10.43
C LEU A 130 -24.23 0.99 9.49
N LYS A 131 -25.56 0.79 9.42
CA LYS A 131 -26.44 1.68 8.64
C LYS A 131 -26.23 3.13 9.07
N LYS A 132 -26.37 4.08 8.15
CA LYS A 132 -26.27 5.53 8.41
C LYS A 132 -27.13 5.93 9.62
N SER A 133 -26.51 6.46 10.67
CA SER A 133 -27.22 6.88 11.87
C SER A 133 -27.42 8.38 11.93
N VAL A 134 -28.62 8.79 11.57
CA VAL A 134 -29.06 10.18 11.79
C VAL A 134 -29.58 10.37 13.22
N VAL A 135 -30.01 9.29 13.89
CA VAL A 135 -30.67 9.36 15.21
C VAL A 135 -29.69 9.80 16.30
N ILE A 136 -28.55 9.11 16.47
CA ILE A 136 -27.55 9.45 17.48
C ILE A 136 -27.07 10.90 17.29
N LYS A 137 -26.75 11.26 16.06
CA LYS A 137 -26.35 12.63 15.72
C LYS A 137 -27.42 13.64 16.13
N LYS A 138 -28.68 13.45 15.71
CA LYS A 138 -29.79 14.36 16.05
C LYS A 138 -30.02 14.49 17.57
N ARG A 139 -29.83 13.41 18.34
CA ARG A 139 -29.94 13.43 19.79
C ARG A 139 -28.88 14.31 20.44
N ILE A 140 -27.62 14.15 20.00
CA ILE A 140 -26.50 14.95 20.52
C ILE A 140 -26.62 16.40 20.04
N ASP A 141 -26.98 16.66 18.78
CA ASP A 141 -27.19 18.01 18.24
C ASP A 141 -28.28 18.81 18.94
N LYS A 142 -29.28 18.15 19.57
CA LYS A 142 -30.28 18.84 20.39
C LYS A 142 -29.68 19.42 21.67
N VAL A 143 -28.63 18.77 22.23
CA VAL A 143 -28.02 19.16 23.49
C VAL A 143 -26.78 20.04 23.28
N PHE A 144 -26.01 19.78 22.26
CA PHE A 144 -24.73 20.44 22.03
C PHE A 144 -24.73 21.34 20.79
N THR A 145 -23.90 22.38 20.84
CA THR A 145 -23.53 23.20 19.68
C THR A 145 -22.35 22.57 18.92
N PRO A 146 -22.10 22.94 17.65
CA PRO A 146 -20.89 22.50 16.93
C PRO A 146 -19.56 22.85 17.64
N LYS A 147 -19.57 23.88 18.49
CA LYS A 147 -18.40 24.33 19.29
C LYS A 147 -18.26 23.56 20.63
N ARG A 148 -18.97 22.47 20.81
CA ARG A 148 -18.94 21.62 22.02
C ARG A 148 -19.51 22.25 23.28
N TYR A 149 -20.34 23.32 23.20
CA TYR A 149 -21.05 23.88 24.34
C TYR A 149 -22.48 23.34 24.41
N ILE A 150 -22.96 23.15 25.65
CA ILE A 150 -24.38 22.80 25.88
C ILE A 150 -25.24 23.96 25.45
N ARG A 151 -26.20 23.68 24.57
CA ARG A 151 -27.15 24.68 24.07
C ARG A 151 -27.99 25.27 25.21
N SER A 152 -28.23 26.57 25.15
CA SER A 152 -29.06 27.23 26.16
C SER A 152 -30.51 26.71 26.17
N ASN A 153 -30.97 26.16 25.06
CA ASN A 153 -32.30 25.54 24.90
C ASN A 153 -32.26 24.00 24.99
N ALA A 154 -31.23 23.42 25.62
CA ALA A 154 -31.17 21.98 25.83
C ALA A 154 -32.25 21.44 26.77
N SER A 155 -32.73 22.28 27.72
CA SER A 155 -33.90 22.02 28.50
C SER A 155 -34.61 23.35 28.85
N ASP A 156 -35.91 23.30 29.13
CA ASP A 156 -36.68 24.50 29.54
C ASP A 156 -36.20 25.06 30.88
N SER A 157 -35.72 24.20 31.78
CA SER A 157 -35.12 24.60 33.07
C SER A 157 -33.82 25.38 32.83
N LEU A 158 -32.93 24.89 31.95
CA LEU A 158 -31.65 25.55 31.63
C LEU A 158 -31.89 26.95 31.01
N VAL A 159 -32.89 27.08 30.13
CA VAL A 159 -33.30 28.37 29.58
C VAL A 159 -33.65 29.36 30.68
N LYS A 160 -34.49 28.93 31.63
CA LYS A 160 -34.93 29.77 32.76
C LYS A 160 -33.74 30.18 33.65
N ILE A 161 -32.87 29.22 34.00
CA ILE A 161 -31.71 29.47 34.86
C ILE A 161 -30.76 30.47 34.18
N ARG A 162 -30.39 30.26 32.94
CA ARG A 162 -29.47 31.15 32.19
C ARG A 162 -30.03 32.54 31.98
N ASN A 163 -31.33 32.63 31.69
CA ASN A 163 -32.03 33.93 31.59
C ASN A 163 -32.02 34.66 32.94
N ASN A 164 -32.22 33.95 34.05
CA ASN A 164 -32.18 34.56 35.39
C ASN A 164 -30.76 35.02 35.76
N ILE A 165 -29.72 34.20 35.45
CA ILE A 165 -28.31 34.61 35.62
C ILE A 165 -28.04 35.88 34.82
N SER A 166 -28.42 35.93 33.54
CA SER A 166 -28.21 37.08 32.67
C SER A 166 -28.90 38.35 33.21
N LYS A 167 -30.18 38.24 33.60
CA LYS A 167 -30.95 39.36 34.17
C LYS A 167 -30.29 39.88 35.45
N LYS A 168 -29.83 38.99 36.35
CA LYS A 168 -29.18 39.38 37.58
C LYS A 168 -27.81 39.98 37.37
N ARG A 169 -27.02 39.50 36.40
CA ARG A 169 -25.76 40.12 36.03
C ARG A 169 -25.92 41.54 35.54
N ILE A 170 -26.94 41.81 34.69
CA ILE A 170 -27.25 43.16 34.23
C ILE A 170 -27.60 44.07 35.44
N LEU A 171 -28.34 43.58 36.44
CA LEU A 171 -28.62 44.34 37.65
C LEU A 171 -27.38 44.60 38.50
N VAL A 172 -26.52 43.59 38.67
CA VAL A 172 -25.25 43.76 39.36
C VAL A 172 -24.39 44.82 38.70
N ASP A 173 -24.25 44.77 37.35
CA ASP A 173 -23.48 45.74 36.58
C ASP A 173 -24.02 47.18 36.75
N LYS A 174 -25.37 47.32 36.75
CA LYS A 174 -26.03 48.60 36.99
C LYS A 174 -25.71 49.10 38.39
N TYR A 175 -25.98 48.34 39.43
CA TYR A 175 -25.75 48.78 40.83
C TYR A 175 -24.29 48.96 41.14
N PHE A 176 -23.37 48.21 40.51
CA PHE A 176 -21.95 48.40 40.64
C PHE A 176 -21.50 49.74 40.01
N LYS A 177 -21.97 50.05 38.81
CA LYS A 177 -21.71 51.35 38.14
C LYS A 177 -22.26 52.53 38.96
N ASP A 178 -23.47 52.45 39.44
CA ASP A 178 -24.09 53.48 40.27
C ASP A 178 -23.24 53.68 41.57
N SER A 179 -22.82 52.63 42.22
CA SER A 179 -22.00 52.67 43.43
C SER A 179 -20.61 53.26 43.11
N LYS A 180 -20.00 52.86 41.97
CA LYS A 180 -18.70 53.39 41.53
C LYS A 180 -18.73 54.90 41.28
N ILE A 181 -19.76 55.38 40.58
CA ILE A 181 -19.96 56.84 40.32
C ILE A 181 -20.14 57.59 41.63
N HIS A 182 -21.00 57.07 42.51
CA HIS A 182 -21.26 57.68 43.81
C HIS A 182 -20.01 57.85 44.68
N TYR A 183 -19.24 56.73 44.87
CA TYR A 183 -18.02 56.77 45.72
C TYR A 183 -16.86 57.45 45.05
N MET A 184 -16.80 57.55 43.69
CA MET A 184 -15.86 58.32 42.96
C MET A 184 -16.07 59.84 43.18
N GLN A 185 -17.32 60.31 43.17
CA GLN A 185 -17.69 61.70 43.48
C GLN A 185 -17.32 62.08 44.90
N LEU A 186 -17.38 61.16 45.86
CA LEU A 186 -16.96 61.36 47.25
C LEU A 186 -15.46 61.30 47.49
N GLY A 187 -14.67 60.98 46.45
CA GLY A 187 -13.20 60.84 46.57
C GLY A 187 -12.72 59.63 47.36
N TYR A 188 -13.51 58.59 47.56
CA TYR A 188 -13.18 57.42 48.37
C TYR A 188 -12.45 56.31 47.60
N LEU A 189 -12.47 56.35 46.26
CA LEU A 189 -11.82 55.35 45.43
C LEU A 189 -10.34 55.65 45.28
N ALA A 190 -9.54 54.55 45.19
CA ALA A 190 -8.12 54.62 44.84
C ALA A 190 -7.94 54.93 43.34
N ASP A 191 -6.71 55.17 42.87
CA ASP A 191 -6.40 55.44 41.49
C ASP A 191 -6.93 54.35 40.51
N ILE A 192 -6.84 53.11 40.92
CA ILE A 192 -7.36 51.92 40.20
C ILE A 192 -8.86 51.70 40.47
N LYS A 193 -9.67 52.54 40.54
CA LYS A 193 -11.13 52.64 40.85
C LYS A 193 -11.92 51.33 41.01
N GLU A 194 -11.53 50.23 40.33
CA GLU A 194 -12.18 48.93 40.39
C GLU A 194 -11.19 47.77 40.15
N SER A 195 -11.55 46.59 40.64
CA SER A 195 -10.83 45.33 40.42
C SER A 195 -11.82 44.18 40.22
N PHE A 196 -11.34 43.06 39.74
CA PHE A 196 -12.16 41.87 39.51
C PHE A 196 -11.54 40.66 40.23
N ALA A 197 -12.26 40.02 41.09
CA ALA A 197 -11.80 38.82 41.79
C ALA A 197 -12.98 37.83 41.96
N ASP A 198 -12.71 36.54 41.80
CA ASP A 198 -13.69 35.44 41.92
C ASP A 198 -14.99 35.65 41.13
N GLY A 199 -14.88 36.26 39.94
CA GLY A 199 -16.04 36.52 39.09
C GLY A 199 -16.90 37.74 39.54
N ILE A 200 -16.42 38.54 40.49
CA ILE A 200 -17.14 39.66 41.10
C ILE A 200 -16.37 40.95 40.87
N SER A 201 -17.07 42.01 40.45
CA SER A 201 -16.52 43.37 40.38
C SER A 201 -16.45 43.99 41.75
N LEU A 202 -15.30 44.52 42.13
CA LEU A 202 -14.98 45.12 43.42
C LEU A 202 -14.57 46.59 43.26
N LEU A 203 -15.03 47.45 44.16
CA LEU A 203 -14.53 48.84 44.23
C LEU A 203 -13.17 48.82 44.92
N ALA A 204 -12.18 49.45 44.29
CA ALA A 204 -10.87 49.69 44.89
C ALA A 204 -10.90 50.97 45.72
N VAL A 205 -10.89 50.86 47.01
CA VAL A 205 -11.10 51.96 47.98
C VAL A 205 -9.82 52.20 48.79
N SER A 206 -9.45 53.47 48.97
CA SER A 206 -8.38 53.81 49.87
C SER A 206 -8.69 53.32 51.29
N SER A 207 -7.79 52.62 51.94
CA SER A 207 -8.07 51.92 53.21
C SER A 207 -8.58 52.78 54.35
N GLU A 208 -8.30 54.06 54.30
CA GLU A 208 -8.84 55.11 55.25
C GLU A 208 -10.36 55.25 55.13
N PHE A 209 -10.94 55.08 53.95
CA PHE A 209 -12.38 55.22 53.71
C PHE A 209 -13.17 53.90 53.73
N LYS A 210 -12.47 52.74 53.99
CA LYS A 210 -13.13 51.43 53.98
C LYS A 210 -14.37 51.30 54.85
N ARG A 211 -14.43 52.04 56.00
CA ARG A 211 -15.59 52.00 56.90
C ARG A 211 -16.74 52.94 56.47
N LYS A 212 -16.50 53.85 55.50
CA LYS A 212 -17.48 54.77 54.98
C LYS A 212 -18.27 54.19 53.82
N ILE A 213 -17.83 53.06 53.26
CA ILE A 213 -18.47 52.40 52.14
C ILE A 213 -19.40 51.29 52.67
N LYS A 214 -20.64 51.32 52.24
CA LYS A 214 -21.61 50.22 52.51
C LYS A 214 -21.29 49.05 51.61
N GLY A 215 -20.63 48.04 52.19
CA GLY A 215 -20.21 46.86 51.42
C GLY A 215 -19.32 45.90 52.26
N ARG A 216 -18.99 44.79 51.66
CA ARG A 216 -18.15 43.75 52.27
C ARG A 216 -16.72 43.84 51.68
N VAL A 217 -15.73 43.96 52.55
CA VAL A 217 -14.32 43.83 52.17
C VAL A 217 -14.05 42.38 51.78
N ARG A 218 -13.66 42.13 50.53
CA ARG A 218 -13.30 40.81 50.03
C ARG A 218 -11.80 40.53 50.17
N THR A 219 -10.97 41.48 49.77
CA THR A 219 -9.54 41.34 49.87
C THR A 219 -8.87 42.75 50.03
N GLN A 220 -7.58 42.80 50.32
CA GLN A 220 -6.76 43.99 50.39
C GLN A 220 -5.50 43.90 49.55
N SER A 221 -4.93 45.01 49.11
CA SER A 221 -3.63 45.06 48.46
C SER A 221 -2.53 44.55 49.37
N LYS A 222 -1.42 44.11 48.80
CA LYS A 222 -0.22 43.62 49.56
C LYS A 222 0.26 44.66 50.60
N THR A 223 0.18 45.95 50.26
CA THR A 223 0.55 47.06 51.14
C THR A 223 -0.55 47.50 52.11
N LYS A 224 -1.70 46.88 52.07
CA LYS A 224 -2.93 47.22 52.81
C LYS A 224 -3.42 48.66 52.61
N SER A 225 -2.91 49.40 51.63
CA SER A 225 -3.30 50.74 51.29
C SER A 225 -4.63 50.84 50.55
N ILE A 226 -5.03 49.72 49.87
CA ILE A 226 -6.28 49.64 49.12
C ILE A 226 -7.09 48.45 49.62
N SER A 227 -8.36 48.67 49.89
CA SER A 227 -9.34 47.62 50.23
C SER A 227 -10.29 47.42 49.05
N PHE A 228 -10.50 46.15 48.66
CA PHE A 228 -11.40 45.80 47.60
C PHE A 228 -12.75 45.40 48.19
N ILE A 229 -13.78 46.23 47.90
CA ILE A 229 -15.07 46.19 48.56
C ILE A 229 -16.15 45.81 47.54
N GLU A 230 -16.93 44.81 47.87
CA GLU A 230 -18.17 44.48 47.16
C GLU A 230 -19.31 45.35 47.73
N PRO A 231 -20.00 46.17 46.89
CA PRO A 231 -21.11 47.00 47.39
C PRO A 231 -22.26 46.17 47.90
N ASP A 232 -22.94 46.63 49.00
CA ASP A 232 -24.04 45.90 49.63
C ASP A 232 -25.15 45.51 48.67
N LYS A 233 -25.52 46.42 47.74
CA LYS A 233 -26.53 46.12 46.71
C LYS A 233 -26.14 45.01 45.74
N CYS A 234 -24.85 44.68 45.61
CA CYS A 234 -24.34 43.64 44.75
C CYS A 234 -24.23 42.30 45.50
N ILE A 235 -24.03 42.29 46.80
CA ILE A 235 -23.76 41.10 47.62
C ILE A 235 -24.89 40.06 47.51
N SER A 236 -26.15 40.48 47.70
CA SER A 236 -27.31 39.58 47.60
C SER A 236 -27.46 39.01 46.20
N LEU A 237 -27.31 39.87 45.16
CA LEU A 237 -27.42 39.43 43.77
C LEU A 237 -26.29 38.48 43.36
N ASN A 238 -25.07 38.77 43.78
CA ASN A 238 -23.95 37.87 43.52
C ASN A 238 -24.10 36.50 44.20
N ARG A 239 -24.66 36.49 45.42
CA ARG A 239 -25.01 35.22 46.11
C ARG A 239 -26.09 34.46 45.32
N GLU A 240 -27.13 35.14 44.87
CA GLU A 240 -28.18 34.52 44.05
C GLU A 240 -27.65 34.02 42.72
N ILE A 241 -26.72 34.74 42.06
CA ILE A 241 -26.02 34.28 40.86
C ILE A 241 -25.21 33.03 41.18
N SER A 242 -24.49 32.98 42.31
CA SER A 242 -23.73 31.78 42.71
C SER A 242 -24.65 30.58 42.89
N HIS A 243 -25.81 30.72 43.51
CA HIS A 243 -26.78 29.64 43.63
C HIS A 243 -27.32 29.21 42.27
N LEU A 244 -27.66 30.15 41.37
CA LEU A 244 -28.12 29.84 40.03
C LEU A 244 -27.05 29.15 39.19
N ILE A 245 -25.76 29.45 39.42
CA ILE A 245 -24.63 28.74 38.74
C ILE A 245 -24.54 27.28 39.26
N GLU A 246 -24.79 27.04 40.54
CA GLU A 246 -24.86 25.65 41.06
C GLU A 246 -26.10 24.92 40.49
N ASP A 247 -27.27 25.58 40.42
CA ASP A 247 -28.46 25.03 39.78
C ASP A 247 -28.18 24.74 38.28
N GLU A 248 -27.46 25.61 37.58
CA GLU A 248 -27.04 25.37 36.17
C GLU A 248 -26.15 24.12 36.05
N LYS A 249 -25.17 23.93 36.94
CA LYS A 249 -24.33 22.75 36.95
C LYS A 249 -25.15 21.47 37.23
N GLU A 250 -26.08 21.53 38.13
CA GLU A 250 -26.95 20.40 38.45
C GLU A 250 -27.88 20.07 37.28
N GLU A 251 -28.50 21.06 36.64
CA GLU A 251 -29.32 20.86 35.46
C GLU A 251 -28.52 20.30 34.29
N ILE A 252 -27.25 20.76 34.08
CA ILE A 252 -26.34 20.19 33.09
C ILE A 252 -26.10 18.71 33.37
N ARG A 253 -25.82 18.31 34.61
CA ARG A 253 -25.67 16.91 35.01
C ARG A 253 -26.93 16.10 34.70
N ASN A 254 -28.08 16.67 34.93
CA ASN A 254 -29.36 16.03 34.64
C ASN A 254 -29.57 15.84 33.14
N ILE A 255 -29.27 16.85 32.32
CA ILE A 255 -29.32 16.76 30.86
C ILE A 255 -28.35 15.66 30.37
N LEU A 256 -27.09 15.63 30.86
CA LEU A 256 -26.13 14.59 30.51
C LEU A 256 -26.58 13.20 30.95
N ARG A 257 -27.21 13.08 32.11
CA ARG A 257 -27.78 11.82 32.59
C ARG A 257 -28.89 11.31 31.65
N LEU A 258 -29.84 12.16 31.27
CA LEU A 258 -30.93 11.81 30.34
C LEU A 258 -30.36 11.41 28.95
N LEU A 259 -29.41 12.17 28.44
CA LEU A 259 -28.74 11.85 27.18
C LEU A 259 -27.97 10.52 27.28
N SER A 260 -27.33 10.24 28.42
CA SER A 260 -26.62 8.96 28.66
C SER A 260 -27.58 7.77 28.64
N VAL A 261 -28.77 7.92 29.22
CA VAL A 261 -29.82 6.88 29.17
C VAL A 261 -30.31 6.65 27.74
N ASP A 262 -30.51 7.72 26.97
CA ASP A 262 -30.91 7.61 25.56
C ASP A 262 -29.81 6.96 24.69
N LEU A 263 -28.57 7.36 24.86
CA LEU A 263 -27.42 6.75 24.16
C LEU A 263 -27.19 5.28 24.55
N ARG A 264 -27.51 4.88 25.78
CA ARG A 264 -27.46 3.47 26.20
C ARG A 264 -28.41 2.59 25.42
N GLY A 265 -29.56 3.12 24.99
CA GLY A 265 -30.47 2.44 24.06
C GLY A 265 -29.86 2.16 22.68
N HIS A 266 -28.73 2.79 22.36
CA HIS A 266 -27.95 2.57 21.12
C HIS A 266 -26.62 1.85 21.35
N PHE A 267 -26.47 1.15 22.47
CA PHE A 267 -25.24 0.47 22.90
C PHE A 267 -24.65 -0.43 21.83
N ASP A 268 -25.44 -1.34 21.25
CA ASP A 268 -24.96 -2.31 20.26
C ASP A 268 -24.34 -1.60 19.05
N ARG A 269 -24.95 -0.52 18.62
CA ARG A 269 -24.44 0.26 17.50
C ARG A 269 -23.14 0.99 17.85
N ILE A 270 -23.04 1.57 19.03
CA ILE A 270 -21.80 2.24 19.49
C ILE A 270 -20.70 1.20 19.62
N ASN A 271 -21.02 0.00 20.10
CA ASN A 271 -20.07 -1.11 20.20
C ASN A 271 -19.60 -1.61 18.81
N LEU A 272 -20.52 -1.74 17.85
CA LEU A 272 -20.14 -2.06 16.46
C LEU A 272 -19.25 -0.98 15.84
N THR A 273 -19.50 0.30 16.17
CA THR A 273 -18.64 1.40 15.75
C THR A 273 -17.24 1.28 16.34
N LEU A 274 -17.09 0.91 17.62
CA LEU A 274 -15.78 0.64 18.24
C LEU A 274 -15.02 -0.45 17.46
N HIS A 275 -15.68 -1.57 17.20
CA HIS A 275 -15.04 -2.68 16.46
C HIS A 275 -14.61 -2.27 15.06
N LEU A 276 -15.43 -1.48 14.34
CA LEU A 276 -15.03 -0.94 13.06
C LEU A 276 -13.78 -0.07 13.17
N PHE A 277 -13.72 0.83 14.16
CA PHE A 277 -12.54 1.68 14.38
C PHE A 277 -11.29 0.88 14.73
N GLU A 278 -11.42 -0.20 15.50
CA GLU A 278 -10.31 -1.10 15.83
C GLU A 278 -9.80 -1.83 14.58
N GLU A 279 -10.69 -2.33 13.73
CA GLU A 279 -10.29 -3.00 12.47
C GLU A 279 -9.69 -2.01 11.46
N LEU A 280 -10.25 -0.81 11.33
CA LEU A 280 -9.68 0.24 10.47
C LEU A 280 -8.34 0.76 10.99
N ASP A 281 -8.15 0.87 12.29
CA ASP A 281 -6.86 1.21 12.91
C ASP A 281 -5.81 0.13 12.58
N PHE A 282 -6.20 -1.13 12.65
CA PHE A 282 -5.31 -2.24 12.29
C PHE A 282 -4.94 -2.23 10.81
N LEU A 283 -5.91 -1.98 9.91
CA LEU A 283 -5.64 -1.83 8.47
C LEU A 283 -4.73 -0.63 8.20
N ASN A 284 -4.96 0.48 8.88
CA ASN A 284 -4.13 1.68 8.75
C ASN A 284 -2.69 1.45 9.25
N ALA A 285 -2.52 0.71 10.35
CA ALA A 285 -1.19 0.32 10.84
C ALA A 285 -0.46 -0.58 9.83
N LYS A 286 -1.14 -1.59 9.26
CA LYS A 286 -0.60 -2.43 8.20
C LYS A 286 -0.24 -1.63 6.94
N LEU A 287 -1.07 -0.68 6.55
CA LEU A 287 -0.83 0.15 5.39
C LEU A 287 0.39 1.07 5.58
N LYS A 288 0.54 1.67 6.76
CA LYS A 288 1.73 2.48 7.11
C LYS A 288 3.00 1.65 7.06
N LEU A 289 2.97 0.44 7.63
CA LEU A 289 4.08 -0.50 7.56
C LEU A 289 4.40 -0.86 6.10
N SER A 290 3.38 -1.13 5.29
CA SER A 290 3.54 -1.43 3.86
C SER A 290 4.17 -0.28 3.09
N LYS A 291 3.77 0.96 3.35
CA LYS A 291 4.36 2.16 2.75
C LYS A 291 5.83 2.33 3.14
N LEU A 292 6.19 2.07 4.40
CA LEU A 292 7.56 2.15 4.91
C LEU A 292 8.52 1.18 4.21
N MET A 293 8.01 0.00 3.81
CA MET A 293 8.78 -1.08 3.17
C MET A 293 8.58 -1.16 1.66
N PHE A 294 7.83 -0.25 1.03
CA PHE A 294 7.40 -0.34 -0.38
C PHE A 294 6.76 -1.69 -0.70
N ALA A 295 6.03 -2.23 0.27
CA ALA A 295 5.48 -3.58 0.21
C ALA A 295 4.28 -3.68 -0.71
N ASN A 296 4.15 -4.83 -1.38
CA ASN A 296 3.09 -5.15 -2.32
C ASN A 296 2.36 -6.42 -1.90
N LYS A 297 1.17 -6.60 -2.46
CA LYS A 297 0.41 -7.84 -2.35
C LYS A 297 0.89 -8.83 -3.42
N PRO A 298 1.41 -10.02 -3.05
CA PRO A 298 1.70 -11.08 -3.99
C PRO A 298 0.43 -11.82 -4.40
N LYS A 299 0.54 -12.60 -5.47
CA LYS A 299 -0.46 -13.61 -5.80
C LYS A 299 -0.31 -14.79 -4.84
N VAL A 300 -1.33 -15.08 -4.05
CA VAL A 300 -1.33 -16.26 -3.18
C VAL A 300 -2.03 -17.39 -3.89
N SER A 301 -1.34 -18.53 -4.03
CA SER A 301 -1.85 -19.72 -4.70
C SER A 301 -1.62 -20.96 -3.84
N ASP A 302 -2.56 -21.88 -3.89
CA ASP A 302 -2.38 -23.22 -3.31
C ASP A 302 -1.49 -24.11 -4.21
N SER A 303 -1.21 -23.65 -5.45
CA SER A 303 -0.21 -24.30 -6.30
C SER A 303 1.17 -24.11 -5.68
N ARG A 304 1.98 -25.16 -5.69
CA ARG A 304 3.32 -25.16 -5.09
C ARG A 304 4.39 -24.53 -6.00
N LYS A 305 3.95 -23.71 -6.93
CA LYS A 305 4.84 -22.90 -7.76
C LYS A 305 4.99 -21.53 -7.12
N ILE A 306 6.17 -21.26 -6.61
CA ILE A 306 6.55 -20.00 -5.96
C ILE A 306 7.53 -19.28 -6.87
N GLU A 307 7.24 -18.05 -7.21
CA GLU A 307 8.11 -17.19 -8.00
C GLU A 307 8.18 -15.82 -7.33
N ILE A 308 9.26 -15.57 -6.60
CA ILE A 308 9.48 -14.33 -5.89
C ILE A 308 10.53 -13.54 -6.63
N LYS A 309 10.18 -12.35 -7.09
CA LYS A 309 11.04 -11.39 -7.78
C LYS A 309 11.29 -10.20 -6.88
N ASP A 310 12.48 -9.64 -6.95
CA ASP A 310 12.91 -8.44 -6.25
C ASP A 310 12.53 -8.48 -4.75
N ALA A 311 12.84 -9.58 -4.07
CA ALA A 311 12.60 -9.71 -2.64
C ALA A 311 13.62 -8.94 -1.82
N PHE A 312 13.17 -7.97 -1.06
CA PHE A 312 14.00 -7.23 -0.11
C PHE A 312 13.85 -7.80 1.31
N HIS A 313 14.93 -7.75 2.08
CA HIS A 313 14.84 -8.01 3.50
C HIS A 313 14.13 -6.84 4.20
N PRO A 314 12.94 -7.05 4.81
CA PRO A 314 12.10 -5.96 5.29
C PRO A 314 12.81 -4.97 6.23
N LEU A 315 13.51 -5.47 7.24
CA LEU A 315 14.19 -4.65 8.23
C LEU A 315 15.43 -3.96 7.65
N LEU A 316 16.21 -4.67 6.84
CA LEU A 316 17.39 -4.11 6.18
C LEU A 316 17.00 -3.01 5.19
N LEU A 317 15.89 -3.18 4.47
CA LEU A 317 15.36 -2.16 3.57
C LEU A 317 15.05 -0.86 4.31
N ILE A 318 14.39 -0.94 5.46
CA ILE A 318 14.09 0.23 6.29
C ILE A 318 15.38 0.89 6.78
N GLU A 319 16.32 0.11 7.30
CA GLU A 319 17.58 0.62 7.84
C GLU A 319 18.43 1.30 6.77
N ASN A 320 18.57 0.66 5.61
CA ASN A 320 19.35 1.18 4.49
C ASN A 320 18.70 2.43 3.88
N ASN A 321 17.37 2.46 3.74
CA ASN A 321 16.67 3.66 3.27
C ASN A 321 16.94 4.87 4.19
N ASN A 322 16.96 4.66 5.50
CA ASN A 322 17.28 5.72 6.46
C ASN A 322 18.73 6.23 6.33
N LYS A 323 19.64 5.38 5.81
CA LYS A 323 21.06 5.70 5.59
C LYS A 323 21.36 6.12 4.14
N ASN A 324 20.36 6.13 3.25
CA ASN A 324 20.51 6.30 1.80
C ASN A 324 21.47 5.28 1.15
N ILE A 325 21.42 4.04 1.61
CA ILE A 325 22.18 2.91 1.08
C ILE A 325 21.23 2.07 0.24
N GLU A 326 21.66 1.65 -0.94
CA GLU A 326 20.90 0.75 -1.80
C GLU A 326 20.82 -0.65 -1.19
N THR A 327 19.62 -1.23 -1.17
CA THR A 327 19.41 -2.62 -0.75
C THR A 327 19.24 -3.49 -2.00
N ILE A 328 20.01 -4.56 -2.10
CA ILE A 328 20.00 -5.45 -3.26
C ILE A 328 18.89 -6.50 -3.12
N PRO A 329 17.93 -6.56 -4.07
CA PRO A 329 16.85 -7.53 -4.05
C PRO A 329 17.31 -8.93 -4.44
N GLN A 330 16.54 -9.95 -4.03
CA GLN A 330 16.78 -11.35 -4.29
C GLN A 330 15.64 -11.97 -5.10
N ASP A 331 15.99 -12.81 -6.06
CA ASP A 331 15.03 -13.59 -6.84
C ASP A 331 15.11 -15.05 -6.43
N ILE A 332 13.96 -15.71 -6.29
CA ILE A 332 13.89 -17.15 -6.03
C ILE A 332 12.67 -17.77 -6.70
N TYR A 333 12.83 -19.00 -7.16
CA TYR A 333 11.71 -19.80 -7.62
C TYR A 333 11.75 -21.20 -7.01
N PHE A 334 10.57 -21.74 -6.74
CA PHE A 334 10.36 -23.13 -6.37
C PHE A 334 9.26 -23.71 -7.23
N ASP A 335 9.42 -24.94 -7.61
CA ASP A 335 8.40 -25.72 -8.29
C ASP A 335 8.44 -27.20 -7.82
N GLU A 336 7.72 -28.07 -8.49
CA GLU A 336 7.69 -29.48 -8.12
C GLU A 336 9.04 -30.19 -8.34
N MET A 337 9.89 -29.67 -9.22
CA MET A 337 11.20 -30.24 -9.54
C MET A 337 12.34 -29.59 -8.74
N HIS A 338 12.16 -28.37 -8.24
CA HIS A 338 13.16 -27.58 -7.51
C HIS A 338 12.58 -27.13 -6.17
N ARG A 339 12.56 -28.05 -5.20
CA ARG A 339 11.95 -27.82 -3.87
C ARG A 339 12.95 -27.40 -2.81
N VAL A 340 14.19 -27.87 -2.90
CA VAL A 340 15.24 -27.55 -1.94
C VAL A 340 16.40 -26.87 -2.68
N ILE A 341 16.71 -25.65 -2.28
CA ILE A 341 17.77 -24.85 -2.87
C ILE A 341 18.95 -24.80 -1.90
N VAL A 342 20.14 -25.20 -2.36
CA VAL A 342 21.37 -25.17 -1.58
C VAL A 342 22.19 -23.95 -1.96
N ILE A 343 22.29 -22.99 -1.06
CA ILE A 343 23.00 -21.73 -1.24
C ILE A 343 24.43 -21.88 -0.76
N SER A 344 25.39 -21.61 -1.64
CA SER A 344 26.81 -21.61 -1.33
C SER A 344 27.50 -20.30 -1.73
N GLY A 345 28.77 -20.12 -1.35
CA GLY A 345 29.51 -18.90 -1.59
C GLY A 345 30.25 -18.39 -0.34
N PRO A 346 30.94 -17.24 -0.42
CA PRO A 346 31.73 -16.70 0.69
C PRO A 346 30.85 -16.29 1.88
N ASN A 347 31.43 -16.29 3.12
CA ASN A 347 30.68 -15.95 4.33
C ASN A 347 30.10 -14.53 4.31
N ALA A 348 30.87 -13.57 3.81
CA ALA A 348 30.45 -12.19 3.67
C ALA A 348 29.46 -11.96 2.51
N GLY A 349 29.10 -12.98 1.73
CA GLY A 349 28.27 -12.86 0.53
C GLY A 349 26.78 -12.63 0.79
N GLY A 350 26.31 -12.67 2.06
CA GLY A 350 24.92 -12.41 2.42
C GLY A 350 23.99 -13.63 2.41
N LYS A 351 24.52 -14.87 2.48
CA LYS A 351 23.73 -16.13 2.51
C LYS A 351 22.65 -16.15 3.57
N SER A 352 23.00 -15.86 4.81
CA SER A 352 22.06 -15.83 5.97
C SER A 352 21.00 -14.74 5.80
N ILE A 353 21.37 -13.59 5.22
CA ILE A 353 20.43 -12.51 4.92
C ILE A 353 19.43 -12.93 3.83
N ALA A 354 19.90 -13.58 2.77
CA ALA A 354 19.03 -14.10 1.72
C ALA A 354 18.02 -15.11 2.28
N LEU A 355 18.48 -16.04 3.14
CA LEU A 355 17.64 -17.02 3.81
C LEU A 355 16.59 -16.36 4.72
N LYS A 356 17.01 -15.38 5.56
CA LYS A 356 16.11 -14.59 6.39
C LYS A 356 15.11 -13.77 5.56
N THR A 357 15.54 -13.25 4.40
CA THR A 357 14.67 -12.49 3.51
C THR A 357 13.43 -13.30 3.11
N PHE A 358 13.63 -14.52 2.64
CA PHE A 358 12.51 -15.36 2.21
C PHE A 358 11.67 -15.86 3.39
N GLY A 359 12.32 -16.23 4.51
CA GLY A 359 11.62 -16.67 5.71
C GLY A 359 10.76 -15.57 6.34
N LEU A 360 11.30 -14.37 6.48
CA LEU A 360 10.58 -13.24 7.07
C LEU A 360 9.41 -12.78 6.17
N ASN A 361 9.64 -12.69 4.85
CA ASN A 361 8.57 -12.38 3.90
C ASN A 361 7.45 -13.43 3.93
N GLN A 362 7.79 -14.72 4.09
CA GLN A 362 6.81 -15.79 4.22
C GLN A 362 5.96 -15.65 5.50
N LEU A 363 6.58 -15.32 6.64
CA LEU A 363 5.86 -15.07 7.90
C LEU A 363 4.95 -13.84 7.79
N MET A 364 5.47 -12.74 7.22
CA MET A 364 4.71 -11.50 7.01
C MET A 364 3.47 -11.75 6.13
N LEU A 365 3.65 -12.44 5.01
CA LEU A 365 2.54 -12.79 4.12
C LEU A 365 1.46 -13.56 4.88
N GLN A 366 1.83 -14.66 5.55
CA GLN A 366 0.87 -15.51 6.26
C GLN A 366 0.27 -14.84 7.49
N ALA A 367 0.89 -13.78 8.03
CA ALA A 367 0.28 -12.89 9.02
C ALA A 367 -0.71 -11.87 8.40
N GLY A 368 -0.93 -11.91 7.09
CA GLY A 368 -1.82 -10.99 6.37
C GLY A 368 -1.25 -9.59 6.23
N LEU A 369 0.08 -9.49 6.06
CA LEU A 369 0.81 -8.25 5.75
C LEU A 369 1.24 -8.27 4.28
N PHE A 370 1.37 -7.09 3.68
CA PHE A 370 2.08 -6.96 2.41
C PHE A 370 3.57 -7.17 2.62
N VAL A 371 4.26 -7.57 1.56
CA VAL A 371 5.68 -7.93 1.59
C VAL A 371 6.48 -7.12 0.57
N PRO A 372 7.73 -6.74 0.87
CA PRO A 372 8.59 -5.96 -0.03
C PRO A 372 9.14 -6.82 -1.16
N ILE A 373 8.29 -7.12 -2.13
CA ILE A 373 8.59 -7.92 -3.33
C ILE A 373 7.94 -7.29 -4.56
N HIS A 374 8.33 -7.75 -5.75
CA HIS A 374 7.69 -7.30 -6.98
C HIS A 374 6.20 -7.72 -7.04
N PRO A 375 5.27 -6.86 -7.52
CA PRO A 375 3.83 -7.15 -7.54
C PRO A 375 3.43 -8.41 -8.32
N ASN A 376 4.23 -8.80 -9.31
CA ASN A 376 3.98 -10.01 -10.11
C ASN A 376 4.45 -11.31 -9.46
N SER A 377 4.99 -11.24 -8.25
CA SER A 377 5.44 -12.41 -7.50
C SER A 377 4.27 -13.29 -7.08
N SER A 378 4.51 -14.60 -7.03
CA SER A 378 3.57 -15.59 -6.50
C SER A 378 4.17 -16.32 -5.32
N MET A 379 3.38 -16.51 -4.27
CA MET A 379 3.77 -17.20 -3.04
C MET A 379 2.73 -18.25 -2.67
N SER A 380 3.16 -19.26 -1.91
CA SER A 380 2.28 -20.33 -1.42
C SER A 380 2.17 -20.31 0.10
N ILE A 381 1.23 -21.08 0.65
CA ILE A 381 1.03 -21.21 2.09
C ILE A 381 1.74 -22.46 2.60
N PHE A 382 2.49 -22.30 3.68
CA PHE A 382 3.10 -23.39 4.42
C PHE A 382 2.42 -23.58 5.78
N HIS A 383 2.20 -24.85 6.16
CA HIS A 383 1.60 -25.16 7.47
C HIS A 383 2.66 -25.17 8.57
N HIS A 384 3.88 -25.55 8.23
CA HIS A 384 5.00 -25.61 9.16
C HIS A 384 6.19 -24.84 8.58
N ILE A 385 6.80 -24.01 9.41
CA ILE A 385 8.03 -23.30 9.08
C ILE A 385 9.06 -23.70 10.12
N PHE A 386 10.14 -24.32 9.65
CA PHE A 386 11.26 -24.76 10.49
C PHE A 386 12.46 -23.87 10.19
N THR A 387 13.15 -23.43 11.22
CA THR A 387 14.37 -22.62 11.10
C THR A 387 15.48 -23.20 11.96
N ASP A 388 16.70 -23.11 11.47
CA ASP A 388 17.94 -23.30 12.24
C ASP A 388 18.93 -22.24 11.73
N ILE A 389 18.81 -21.01 12.28
CA ILE A 389 19.51 -19.81 11.78
C ILE A 389 20.21 -19.13 12.95
N GLY A 390 21.50 -18.86 12.78
CA GLY A 390 22.33 -18.12 13.73
C GLY A 390 23.05 -18.98 14.75
N ASP A 391 24.06 -18.39 15.40
CA ASP A 391 24.81 -19.02 16.48
C ASP A 391 24.09 -18.80 17.80
N ASN A 392 23.45 -19.85 18.33
CA ASN A 392 22.91 -19.83 19.68
C ASN A 392 24.06 -19.95 20.71
N GLN A 393 24.96 -18.95 20.74
CA GLN A 393 25.97 -18.78 21.76
C GLN A 393 25.33 -18.15 23.02
N SER A 394 24.46 -18.87 23.69
CA SER A 394 24.16 -18.54 25.10
C SER A 394 25.20 -19.22 25.99
N ILE A 395 25.83 -18.40 26.83
CA ILE A 395 26.88 -18.80 27.79
C ILE A 395 26.49 -20.02 28.70
N GLU A 396 25.21 -20.32 28.80
CA GLU A 396 24.66 -21.42 29.58
C GLU A 396 24.73 -22.79 28.89
N ASN A 397 25.12 -22.87 27.60
CA ASN A 397 24.97 -24.09 26.78
C ASN A 397 26.18 -24.44 25.88
N GLU A 398 27.43 -24.18 26.31
CA GLU A 398 28.61 -24.46 25.43
C GLU A 398 28.83 -25.95 25.09
N LEU A 399 28.32 -26.88 25.87
CA LEU A 399 28.29 -28.32 25.53
C LEU A 399 27.11 -28.70 24.66
N SER A 400 26.26 -27.74 24.24
CA SER A 400 24.94 -28.00 23.72
C SER A 400 24.72 -27.53 22.28
N THR A 401 25.57 -26.72 21.65
CA THR A 401 25.32 -26.17 20.30
C THR A 401 25.11 -27.27 19.26
N TYR A 402 25.99 -28.25 19.23
CA TYR A 402 25.84 -29.38 18.30
C TYR A 402 24.66 -30.29 18.65
N SER A 403 24.49 -30.62 19.96
CA SER A 403 23.36 -31.42 20.44
C SER A 403 22.02 -30.72 20.22
N TYR A 404 22.00 -29.39 20.35
CA TYR A 404 20.82 -28.57 20.03
C TYR A 404 20.49 -28.62 18.53
N ARG A 405 21.49 -28.41 17.65
CA ARG A 405 21.31 -28.53 16.20
C ARG A 405 20.82 -29.92 15.80
N LEU A 406 21.37 -31.01 16.40
CA LEU A 406 20.88 -32.37 16.18
C LEU A 406 19.43 -32.56 16.65
N SER A 407 19.05 -31.96 17.77
CA SER A 407 17.66 -32.02 18.26
C SER A 407 16.69 -31.30 17.31
N ARG A 408 17.09 -30.12 16.78
CA ARG A 408 16.34 -29.40 15.76
C ARG A 408 16.22 -30.21 14.46
N MET A 409 17.34 -30.81 14.04
CA MET A 409 17.35 -31.69 12.87
C MET A 409 16.42 -32.88 13.05
N LYS A 410 16.45 -33.53 14.22
CA LYS A 410 15.51 -34.62 14.56
C LYS A 410 14.05 -34.16 14.44
N GLN A 411 13.73 -32.96 14.94
CA GLN A 411 12.39 -32.40 14.80
C GLN A 411 12.01 -32.19 13.34
N ILE A 412 12.91 -31.57 12.54
CA ILE A 412 12.69 -31.34 11.11
C ILE A 412 12.45 -32.65 10.38
N LEU A 413 13.30 -33.67 10.62
CA LEU A 413 13.17 -34.98 9.98
C LEU A 413 11.87 -35.71 10.33
N ASN A 414 11.35 -35.54 11.55
CA ASN A 414 10.11 -36.18 11.97
C ASN A 414 8.85 -35.46 11.45
N ASP A 415 8.88 -34.13 11.39
CA ASP A 415 7.67 -33.30 11.23
C ASP A 415 7.60 -32.61 9.85
N ALA A 416 8.73 -32.56 9.11
CA ALA A 416 8.74 -31.94 7.80
C ALA A 416 8.04 -32.79 6.75
N GLY A 417 7.29 -32.15 5.88
CA GLY A 417 6.57 -32.77 4.78
C GLY A 417 6.26 -31.77 3.67
N LYS A 418 5.42 -32.19 2.74
CA LYS A 418 5.08 -31.42 1.54
C LYS A 418 4.55 -30.00 1.80
N SER A 419 4.01 -29.72 2.97
CA SER A 419 3.48 -28.41 3.37
C SER A 419 4.43 -27.64 4.32
N SER A 420 5.69 -28.07 4.40
CA SER A 420 6.70 -27.47 5.28
C SER A 420 7.69 -26.59 4.48
N PHE A 421 8.13 -25.52 5.11
CA PHE A 421 9.21 -24.65 4.64
C PHE A 421 10.37 -24.71 5.62
N VAL A 422 11.54 -25.16 5.16
CA VAL A 422 12.73 -25.42 5.97
C VAL A 422 13.81 -24.43 5.62
N LEU A 423 14.36 -23.75 6.63
CA LEU A 423 15.40 -22.73 6.50
C LEU A 423 16.56 -23.08 7.42
N ILE A 424 17.67 -23.52 6.85
CA ILE A 424 18.84 -23.95 7.62
C ILE A 424 20.06 -23.16 7.19
N ASP A 425 20.70 -22.50 8.14
CA ASP A 425 21.96 -21.80 7.93
C ASP A 425 23.16 -22.64 8.37
N GLU A 426 24.23 -22.60 7.62
CA GLU A 426 25.49 -23.34 7.85
C GLU A 426 25.27 -24.85 8.10
N PHE A 427 24.50 -25.48 7.21
CA PHE A 427 24.10 -26.86 7.34
C PHE A 427 25.30 -27.81 7.49
N GLY A 428 25.27 -28.61 8.58
CA GLY A 428 26.30 -29.58 8.93
C GLY A 428 27.44 -29.03 9.80
N SER A 429 27.52 -27.72 10.05
CA SER A 429 28.59 -27.14 10.89
C SER A 429 28.47 -27.53 12.36
N GLY A 430 29.56 -27.42 13.12
CA GLY A 430 29.59 -27.62 14.57
C GLY A 430 30.09 -29.00 15.04
N SER A 431 30.55 -29.89 14.13
CA SER A 431 31.20 -31.17 14.47
C SER A 431 32.49 -31.36 13.69
N ASP A 432 33.12 -32.54 13.82
CA ASP A 432 34.25 -32.94 12.98
C ASP A 432 33.85 -32.77 11.49
N PRO A 433 34.66 -32.06 10.69
CA PRO A 433 34.32 -31.73 9.30
C PRO A 433 34.00 -32.94 8.43
N SER A 434 34.66 -34.06 8.63
CA SER A 434 34.45 -35.27 7.82
C SER A 434 33.22 -36.06 8.23
N LEU A 435 33.06 -36.28 9.53
CA LEU A 435 31.89 -37.00 10.09
C LEU A 435 30.61 -36.18 9.99
N GLY A 436 30.72 -34.87 10.25
CA GLY A 436 29.60 -33.94 10.12
C GLY A 436 29.10 -33.83 8.69
N ALA A 437 30.00 -33.77 7.71
CA ALA A 437 29.65 -33.72 6.31
C ALA A 437 28.90 -34.96 5.81
N GLU A 438 29.28 -36.17 6.23
CA GLU A 438 28.57 -37.41 5.87
C GLU A 438 27.18 -37.47 6.49
N LEU A 439 27.08 -37.16 7.79
CA LEU A 439 25.78 -37.10 8.48
C LEU A 439 24.83 -36.07 7.85
N ALA A 440 25.36 -34.89 7.54
CA ALA A 440 24.61 -33.84 6.86
C ALA A 440 24.13 -34.31 5.45
N GLY A 441 24.94 -35.08 4.73
CA GLY A 441 24.55 -35.68 3.46
C GLY A 441 23.34 -36.59 3.55
N VAL A 442 23.27 -37.40 4.60
CA VAL A 442 22.09 -38.25 4.87
C VAL A 442 20.87 -37.42 5.25
N PHE A 443 21.03 -36.44 6.16
CA PHE A 443 19.95 -35.55 6.57
C PHE A 443 19.40 -34.75 5.38
N PHE A 444 20.26 -34.27 4.50
CA PHE A 444 19.87 -33.58 3.29
C PHE A 444 18.94 -34.43 2.41
N LYS A 445 19.33 -35.68 2.15
CA LYS A 445 18.52 -36.63 1.36
C LYS A 445 17.14 -36.85 2.01
N GLU A 446 17.09 -37.02 3.32
CA GLU A 446 15.84 -37.22 4.05
C GLU A 446 14.92 -35.97 3.98
N ILE A 447 15.48 -34.76 4.11
CA ILE A 447 14.72 -33.51 3.94
C ILE A 447 14.14 -33.41 2.53
N VAL A 448 14.94 -33.71 1.48
CA VAL A 448 14.43 -33.70 0.11
C VAL A 448 13.35 -34.78 -0.11
N ASN A 449 13.55 -36.00 0.42
CA ASN A 449 12.61 -37.07 0.32
C ASN A 449 11.29 -36.82 1.05
N SER A 450 11.29 -36.03 2.14
CA SER A 450 10.06 -35.63 2.85
C SER A 450 9.11 -34.83 1.98
N GLY A 451 9.62 -34.24 0.89
CA GLY A 451 8.86 -33.39 -0.01
C GLY A 451 8.75 -31.93 0.49
N ALA A 452 9.49 -31.56 1.52
CA ALA A 452 9.54 -30.19 2.03
C ALA A 452 10.16 -29.22 1.01
N TYR A 453 9.77 -27.97 1.10
CA TYR A 453 10.42 -26.85 0.42
C TYR A 453 11.46 -26.25 1.37
N GLY A 454 12.59 -25.77 0.86
CA GLY A 454 13.57 -25.21 1.77
C GLY A 454 14.73 -24.50 1.11
N LEU A 455 15.41 -23.71 1.94
CA LEU A 455 16.67 -23.04 1.65
C LEU A 455 17.69 -23.52 2.66
N ILE A 456 18.80 -23.97 2.18
CA ILE A 456 19.89 -24.54 3.00
C ILE A 456 21.19 -23.83 2.60
N THR A 457 21.87 -23.16 3.52
CA THR A 457 23.22 -22.65 3.25
C THR A 457 24.26 -23.66 3.72
N THR A 458 25.34 -23.80 3.00
CA THR A 458 26.41 -24.73 3.38
C THR A 458 27.78 -24.31 2.86
N HIS A 459 28.81 -24.73 3.57
CA HIS A 459 30.21 -24.67 3.14
C HIS A 459 30.74 -26.03 2.67
N TYR A 460 29.98 -27.11 2.88
CA TYR A 460 30.44 -28.45 2.52
C TYR A 460 30.29 -28.76 1.06
N GLY A 461 31.44 -29.13 0.42
CA GLY A 461 31.47 -29.49 -1.00
C GLY A 461 30.61 -30.72 -1.34
N ASN A 462 30.56 -31.73 -0.45
CA ASN A 462 29.72 -32.93 -0.65
C ASN A 462 28.22 -32.60 -0.75
N ILE A 463 27.73 -31.62 -0.01
CA ILE A 463 26.31 -31.20 -0.09
C ILE A 463 26.02 -30.50 -1.43
N LYS A 464 26.97 -29.70 -1.95
CA LYS A 464 26.87 -29.11 -3.29
C LYS A 464 26.77 -30.18 -4.38
N VAL A 465 27.61 -31.22 -4.30
CA VAL A 465 27.55 -32.35 -5.21
C VAL A 465 26.25 -33.14 -5.08
N LEU A 466 25.83 -33.41 -3.85
CA LEU A 466 24.56 -34.10 -3.59
C LEU A 466 23.36 -33.32 -4.12
N ALA A 467 23.36 -31.98 -4.01
CA ALA A 467 22.26 -31.15 -4.54
C ALA A 467 22.15 -31.26 -6.07
N ASP A 468 23.27 -31.40 -6.77
CA ASP A 468 23.29 -31.58 -8.22
C ASP A 468 22.85 -32.99 -8.65
N GLN A 469 23.13 -34.00 -7.82
CA GLN A 469 22.78 -35.40 -8.07
C GLN A 469 21.40 -35.80 -7.57
N THR A 470 20.81 -35.02 -6.68
CA THR A 470 19.54 -35.38 -6.03
C THR A 470 18.38 -34.73 -6.75
N GLN A 471 17.42 -35.52 -7.22
CA GLN A 471 16.18 -35.02 -7.79
C GLN A 471 15.45 -34.10 -6.79
N PHE A 472 14.87 -33.02 -7.27
CA PHE A 472 14.15 -32.00 -6.50
C PHE A 472 15.02 -31.03 -5.68
N ALA A 473 16.33 -31.10 -5.82
CA ALA A 473 17.25 -30.12 -5.25
C ALA A 473 17.99 -29.33 -6.35
N GLU A 474 18.41 -28.12 -6.04
CA GLU A 474 19.15 -27.26 -6.96
C GLU A 474 20.20 -26.45 -6.22
N ASN A 475 21.34 -26.24 -6.85
CA ASN A 475 22.39 -25.38 -6.32
C ASN A 475 22.09 -23.90 -6.61
N ALA A 476 22.50 -23.03 -5.69
CA ALA A 476 22.51 -21.60 -5.87
C ALA A 476 23.79 -20.99 -5.28
N CYS A 477 24.20 -19.85 -5.78
CA CYS A 477 25.33 -19.11 -5.26
C CYS A 477 25.02 -17.65 -4.98
N MET A 478 25.72 -17.08 -4.00
CA MET A 478 25.82 -15.63 -3.87
C MET A 478 26.89 -15.12 -4.83
N LEU A 479 26.52 -14.20 -5.71
CA LEU A 479 27.43 -13.63 -6.70
C LEU A 479 28.51 -12.79 -6.01
N PHE A 480 29.70 -12.86 -6.56
CA PHE A 480 30.89 -12.19 -6.07
C PHE A 480 31.63 -11.56 -7.24
N ASP A 481 32.12 -10.34 -7.10
CA ASP A 481 32.96 -9.72 -8.11
C ASP A 481 34.41 -10.22 -7.94
N GLU A 482 34.90 -10.97 -8.93
CA GLU A 482 36.21 -11.54 -8.90
C GLU A 482 37.34 -10.49 -9.10
N LYS A 483 37.01 -9.32 -9.70
CA LYS A 483 38.01 -8.28 -9.95
C LYS A 483 38.28 -7.45 -8.70
N ASP A 484 37.21 -7.01 -8.07
CA ASP A 484 37.28 -6.14 -6.88
C ASP A 484 37.19 -6.94 -5.57
N LEU A 485 37.01 -8.27 -5.67
CA LEU A 485 36.79 -9.19 -4.53
C LEU A 485 35.72 -8.70 -3.54
N ASN A 486 34.66 -8.10 -4.10
CA ASN A 486 33.51 -7.59 -3.32
C ASN A 486 32.26 -8.46 -3.52
N PRO A 487 31.47 -8.70 -2.46
CA PRO A 487 30.21 -9.40 -2.59
C PRO A 487 29.20 -8.53 -3.36
N LEU A 488 28.54 -9.12 -4.34
CA LEU A 488 27.46 -8.46 -5.07
C LEU A 488 26.10 -8.61 -4.35
N TYR A 489 26.04 -9.40 -3.30
CA TYR A 489 24.84 -9.69 -2.49
C TYR A 489 23.62 -10.15 -3.31
N LYS A 490 23.83 -10.73 -4.47
CA LYS A 490 22.79 -11.22 -5.36
C LYS A 490 22.81 -12.74 -5.46
N LEU A 491 21.63 -13.35 -5.24
CA LEU A 491 21.43 -14.80 -5.35
C LEU A 491 21.30 -15.20 -6.84
N LYS A 492 21.99 -16.25 -7.23
CA LYS A 492 21.86 -16.89 -8.56
C LYS A 492 21.59 -18.36 -8.39
N ILE A 493 20.46 -18.83 -8.91
CA ILE A 493 20.06 -20.23 -8.91
C ILE A 493 20.65 -20.94 -10.12
N GLY A 494 20.88 -22.27 -10.03
CA GLY A 494 21.36 -23.11 -11.12
C GLY A 494 22.87 -23.34 -11.13
N GLN A 495 23.60 -22.82 -10.15
CA GLN A 495 25.05 -23.04 -10.07
C GLN A 495 25.56 -23.04 -8.63
N PRO A 496 26.52 -23.93 -8.28
CA PRO A 496 27.17 -23.93 -6.98
C PRO A 496 28.10 -22.73 -6.81
N GLY A 497 28.22 -22.22 -5.59
CA GLY A 497 29.16 -21.14 -5.24
C GLY A 497 30.53 -21.67 -4.82
N SER A 498 31.55 -20.89 -5.13
CA SER A 498 32.94 -21.10 -4.70
C SER A 498 33.17 -20.38 -3.36
N SER A 499 34.13 -20.87 -2.59
CA SER A 499 34.36 -20.30 -1.23
C SER A 499 35.25 -19.06 -1.23
N TYR A 500 35.99 -18.77 -2.31
CA TYR A 500 36.95 -17.66 -2.48
C TYR A 500 37.90 -17.41 -1.28
N THR A 501 38.18 -18.46 -0.51
CA THR A 501 38.91 -18.34 0.76
C THR A 501 40.33 -17.82 0.53
N PHE A 502 41.03 -18.31 -0.46
CA PHE A 502 42.40 -17.93 -0.76
C PHE A 502 42.49 -16.54 -1.39
N GLU A 503 41.56 -16.21 -2.26
CA GLU A 503 41.42 -14.91 -2.90
C GLU A 503 41.17 -13.80 -1.87
N VAL A 504 40.23 -14.05 -0.95
CA VAL A 504 39.94 -13.13 0.16
C VAL A 504 41.15 -12.99 1.09
N ALA A 505 41.86 -14.10 1.42
CA ALA A 505 43.06 -14.05 2.25
C ALA A 505 44.18 -13.24 1.57
N SER A 506 44.34 -13.39 0.24
CA SER A 506 45.28 -12.60 -0.54
C SER A 506 44.96 -11.11 -0.51
N ASN A 507 43.66 -10.77 -0.61
CA ASN A 507 43.20 -9.38 -0.64
C ASN A 507 43.36 -8.67 0.71
N ILE A 508 43.21 -9.40 1.81
CA ILE A 508 43.45 -8.89 3.19
C ILE A 508 44.98 -8.66 3.43
N GLY A 509 45.85 -9.14 2.54
CA GLY A 509 47.30 -8.92 2.61
C GLY A 509 48.07 -10.07 3.27
N ILE A 510 47.50 -11.28 3.36
CA ILE A 510 48.23 -12.47 3.76
C ILE A 510 49.26 -12.79 2.68
N SER A 511 50.51 -13.08 3.10
CA SER A 511 51.60 -13.32 2.17
C SER A 511 51.33 -14.50 1.23
N LYS A 512 51.68 -14.34 -0.04
CA LYS A 512 51.47 -15.35 -1.06
C LYS A 512 52.11 -16.69 -0.70
N SER A 513 53.28 -16.69 -0.02
CA SER A 513 53.94 -17.89 0.45
C SER A 513 53.08 -18.73 1.42
N ILE A 514 52.38 -18.08 2.34
CA ILE A 514 51.49 -18.77 3.29
C ILE A 514 50.26 -19.36 2.54
N ILE A 515 49.73 -18.61 1.61
CA ILE A 515 48.58 -19.06 0.79
C ILE A 515 48.97 -20.25 -0.09
N ASP A 516 50.14 -20.19 -0.72
CA ASP A 516 50.65 -21.28 -1.58
C ASP A 516 50.96 -22.55 -0.76
N GLU A 517 51.53 -22.39 0.45
CA GLU A 517 51.73 -23.49 1.39
C GLU A 517 50.43 -24.14 1.82
N ALA A 518 49.44 -23.32 2.21
CA ALA A 518 48.10 -23.81 2.57
C ALA A 518 47.41 -24.52 1.40
N ARG A 519 47.54 -24.00 0.16
CA ARG A 519 47.00 -24.62 -1.05
C ARG A 519 47.67 -25.96 -1.37
N SER A 520 48.97 -26.08 -1.13
CA SER A 520 49.73 -27.34 -1.36
C SER A 520 49.36 -28.42 -0.32
N GLY A 521 48.84 -28.07 0.84
CA GLY A 521 48.40 -29.02 1.88
C GLY A 521 47.00 -29.62 1.60
N LEU A 522 46.26 -29.12 0.60
CA LEU A 522 44.95 -29.66 0.25
C LEU A 522 45.08 -30.94 -0.58
N LYS A 523 44.12 -31.87 -0.39
CA LYS A 523 44.00 -33.05 -1.24
C LYS A 523 43.72 -32.64 -2.70
N GLU A 524 44.44 -33.23 -3.67
CA GLU A 524 44.33 -32.91 -5.10
C GLU A 524 42.88 -32.87 -5.62
N GLY A 525 42.01 -33.74 -5.12
CA GLY A 525 40.60 -33.79 -5.54
C GLY A 525 39.74 -32.57 -5.09
N ILE A 526 40.12 -31.90 -4.00
CA ILE A 526 39.38 -30.71 -3.51
C ILE A 526 39.77 -29.48 -4.32
N VAL A 527 41.06 -29.33 -4.59
CA VAL A 527 41.59 -28.21 -5.41
C VAL A 527 41.00 -28.29 -6.83
N SER A 528 41.02 -29.47 -7.46
CA SER A 528 40.51 -29.63 -8.82
C SER A 528 39.00 -29.38 -8.93
N PHE A 529 38.23 -29.68 -7.88
CA PHE A 529 36.80 -29.43 -7.84
C PHE A 529 36.49 -27.92 -7.68
N GLU A 530 37.17 -27.23 -6.76
CA GLU A 530 37.01 -25.78 -6.58
C GLU A 530 37.46 -25.01 -7.81
N ASP A 531 38.61 -25.36 -8.41
CA ASP A 531 39.09 -24.76 -9.67
C ASP A 531 38.09 -24.97 -10.83
N THR A 532 37.42 -26.11 -10.88
CA THR A 532 36.39 -26.40 -11.89
C THR A 532 35.14 -25.52 -11.67
N ILE A 533 34.70 -25.36 -10.41
CA ILE A 533 33.60 -24.47 -10.10
C ILE A 533 33.95 -23.01 -10.43
N HIS A 534 35.13 -22.53 -10.08
CA HIS A 534 35.61 -21.21 -10.45
C HIS A 534 35.59 -20.96 -11.95
N ARG A 535 36.13 -21.91 -12.74
CA ARG A 535 36.13 -21.82 -14.20
C ARG A 535 34.72 -21.79 -14.76
N TYR A 536 33.82 -22.61 -14.22
CA TYR A 536 32.42 -22.65 -14.62
C TYR A 536 31.70 -21.33 -14.31
N GLN A 537 31.88 -20.79 -13.10
CA GLN A 537 31.28 -19.50 -12.70
C GLN A 537 31.77 -18.36 -13.60
N ARG A 538 33.05 -18.32 -13.90
CA ARG A 538 33.62 -17.32 -14.80
C ARG A 538 33.00 -17.38 -16.19
N LEU A 539 32.91 -18.56 -16.77
CA LEU A 539 32.29 -18.76 -18.07
C LEU A 539 30.80 -18.36 -18.07
N MET A 540 30.09 -18.71 -17.01
CA MET A 540 28.68 -18.34 -16.87
C MET A 540 28.50 -16.83 -16.67
N SER A 541 29.40 -16.16 -15.95
CA SER A 541 29.37 -14.69 -15.79
C SER A 541 29.63 -14.00 -17.13
N GLU A 542 30.63 -14.45 -17.89
CA GLU A 542 30.91 -13.93 -19.24
C GLU A 542 29.73 -14.16 -20.20
N PHE A 543 29.09 -15.34 -20.12
CA PHE A 543 27.91 -15.64 -20.92
C PHE A 543 26.72 -14.75 -20.55
N GLN A 544 26.51 -14.51 -19.25
CA GLN A 544 25.42 -13.65 -18.77
C GLN A 544 25.63 -12.19 -19.23
N LEU A 545 26.84 -11.67 -19.12
CA LEU A 545 27.15 -10.31 -19.60
C LEU A 545 26.90 -10.19 -21.11
N ALA A 546 27.33 -11.19 -21.89
CA ALA A 546 27.07 -11.22 -23.34
C ALA A 546 25.53 -11.29 -23.63
N GLN A 547 24.79 -12.04 -22.84
CA GLN A 547 23.31 -12.13 -22.97
C GLN A 547 22.61 -10.82 -22.62
N ASP A 548 23.07 -10.14 -21.58
CA ASP A 548 22.51 -8.84 -21.17
C ASP A 548 22.82 -7.76 -22.22
N GLU A 549 24.02 -7.73 -22.78
CA GLU A 549 24.41 -6.88 -23.92
C GLU A 549 23.52 -7.15 -25.14
N LEU A 550 23.28 -8.43 -25.46
CA LEU A 550 22.39 -8.82 -26.55
C LEU A 550 20.94 -8.36 -26.31
N ASN A 551 20.46 -8.43 -25.07
CA ASN A 551 19.12 -7.97 -24.73
C ASN A 551 18.99 -6.44 -24.82
N ILE A 552 20.02 -5.69 -24.42
CA ILE A 552 20.07 -4.23 -24.60
C ILE A 552 20.06 -3.89 -26.09
N GLN A 553 20.91 -4.52 -26.89
CA GLN A 553 20.96 -4.33 -28.35
C GLN A 553 19.62 -4.68 -29.02
N LYS A 554 18.95 -5.76 -28.60
CA LYS A 554 17.60 -6.11 -29.10
C LYS A 554 16.58 -5.02 -28.81
N LYS A 555 16.55 -4.48 -27.59
CA LYS A 555 15.65 -3.37 -27.23
C LYS A 555 15.93 -2.11 -28.05
N GLU A 556 17.20 -1.79 -28.27
CA GLU A 556 17.58 -0.67 -29.12
C GLU A 556 17.14 -0.89 -30.58
N ILE A 557 17.38 -2.08 -31.14
CA ILE A 557 16.95 -2.44 -32.49
C ILE A 557 15.40 -2.35 -32.60
N GLU A 558 14.66 -2.81 -31.60
CA GLU A 558 13.19 -2.69 -31.60
C GLU A 558 12.73 -1.23 -31.56
N SER A 559 13.41 -0.38 -30.78
CA SER A 559 13.14 1.05 -30.74
C SER A 559 13.40 1.72 -32.09
N TYR A 560 14.57 1.45 -32.71
CA TYR A 560 14.90 1.93 -34.04
C TYR A 560 13.92 1.43 -35.12
N LYS A 561 13.51 0.17 -35.04
CA LYS A 561 12.52 -0.41 -35.95
C LYS A 561 11.16 0.28 -35.83
N LYS A 562 10.75 0.64 -34.64
CA LYS A 562 9.53 1.39 -34.38
C LYS A 562 9.60 2.82 -34.94
N ASP A 563 10.73 3.49 -34.73
CA ASP A 563 10.98 4.84 -35.24
C ASP A 563 11.07 4.88 -36.77
N TYR A 564 11.73 3.87 -37.36
CA TYR A 564 11.81 3.73 -38.81
C TYR A 564 10.46 3.50 -39.44
N LYS A 565 9.62 2.65 -38.83
CA LYS A 565 8.23 2.41 -39.25
C LYS A 565 7.38 3.68 -39.19
N ASN A 566 7.55 4.47 -38.14
CA ASN A 566 6.83 5.76 -38.00
C ASN A 566 7.30 6.78 -39.05
N LYS A 567 8.60 6.80 -39.40
CA LYS A 567 9.13 7.65 -40.47
C LYS A 567 8.61 7.21 -41.83
N LEU A 568 8.56 5.90 -42.12
CA LEU A 568 8.00 5.37 -43.35
C LEU A 568 6.53 5.74 -43.53
N ASN A 569 5.70 5.55 -42.49
CA ASN A 569 4.29 5.93 -42.54
C ASN A 569 4.11 7.45 -42.83
N LYS A 570 4.93 8.31 -42.20
CA LYS A 570 4.92 9.75 -42.49
C LYS A 570 5.34 10.10 -43.90
N LEU A 571 6.28 9.36 -44.47
CA LEU A 571 6.69 9.53 -45.88
C LEU A 571 5.61 9.05 -46.87
N GLU A 572 4.97 7.93 -46.57
CA GLU A 572 3.85 7.42 -47.38
C GLU A 572 2.67 8.38 -47.37
N ASP A 573 2.35 8.96 -46.21
CA ASP A 573 1.32 9.99 -46.07
C ASP A 573 1.68 11.26 -46.89
N LYS A 574 2.96 11.70 -46.85
CA LYS A 574 3.41 12.83 -47.68
C LYS A 574 3.34 12.53 -49.16
N LEU A 575 3.76 11.35 -49.60
CA LEU A 575 3.69 10.93 -51.00
C LEU A 575 2.24 10.79 -51.49
N SER A 576 1.36 10.25 -50.66
CA SER A 576 -0.09 10.16 -51.01
C SER A 576 -0.71 11.55 -51.17
N ASN A 577 -0.36 12.50 -50.28
CA ASN A 577 -0.80 13.89 -50.38
C ASN A 577 -0.25 14.59 -51.63
N GLN A 578 1.04 14.38 -51.94
CA GLN A 578 1.63 14.94 -53.17
C GLN A 578 0.97 14.38 -54.44
N ARG A 579 0.70 13.05 -54.51
CA ARG A 579 -0.04 12.44 -55.62
C ARG A 579 -1.43 13.01 -55.72
N PHE A 580 -2.13 13.20 -54.62
CA PHE A 580 -3.46 13.83 -54.62
C PHE A 580 -3.42 15.25 -55.14
N ILE A 581 -2.43 16.08 -54.76
CA ILE A 581 -2.27 17.44 -55.25
C ILE A 581 -1.98 17.43 -56.79
N MET A 582 -1.05 16.59 -57.25
CA MET A 582 -0.75 16.48 -58.70
C MET A 582 -1.95 16.02 -59.53
N GLU A 583 -2.72 15.07 -59.02
CA GLU A 583 -3.97 14.65 -59.70
C GLU A 583 -5.00 15.78 -59.73
N PHE A 584 -5.06 16.57 -58.67
CA PHE A 584 -5.96 17.70 -58.59
C PHE A 584 -5.56 18.79 -59.58
N GLU A 585 -4.27 19.17 -59.62
CA GLU A 585 -3.72 20.15 -60.58
C GLU A 585 -3.92 19.72 -62.02
N SER A 586 -3.66 18.45 -62.35
CA SER A 586 -3.82 17.93 -63.70
C SER A 586 -5.30 18.01 -64.17
N LYS A 587 -6.26 17.81 -63.25
CA LYS A 587 -7.70 17.93 -63.52
C LYS A 587 -8.11 19.37 -63.78
N TYR A 588 -7.60 20.32 -62.97
CA TYR A 588 -7.88 21.75 -63.21
C TYR A 588 -7.26 22.26 -64.49
N LEU A 589 -6.04 21.83 -64.84
CA LEU A 589 -5.41 22.13 -66.13
C LEU A 589 -6.25 21.64 -67.32
N ASN A 590 -6.77 20.42 -67.24
CA ASN A 590 -7.65 19.85 -68.28
C ASN A 590 -8.99 20.56 -68.37
N LEU A 591 -9.55 21.00 -67.25
CA LEU A 591 -10.76 21.80 -67.20
C LEU A 591 -10.53 23.18 -67.85
N GLY A 592 -9.42 23.84 -67.46
CA GLY A 592 -8.98 25.10 -68.03
C GLY A 592 -8.79 25.03 -69.56
N LYS A 593 -8.15 23.98 -70.10
CA LYS A 593 -8.00 23.73 -71.52
C LYS A 593 -9.36 23.60 -72.28
N ARG A 594 -10.33 22.91 -71.63
CA ARG A 594 -11.66 22.78 -72.21
C ARG A 594 -12.43 24.09 -72.22
N VAL A 595 -12.35 24.87 -71.20
CA VAL A 595 -12.96 26.21 -71.09
C VAL A 595 -12.30 27.17 -72.08
N ASN A 596 -10.97 27.18 -72.20
CA ASN A 596 -10.24 27.97 -73.16
C ASN A 596 -10.64 27.66 -74.66
N LYS A 597 -10.80 26.37 -74.97
CA LYS A 597 -11.32 25.97 -76.25
C LYS A 597 -12.69 26.55 -76.55
N LEU A 598 -13.57 26.68 -75.60
CA LEU A 598 -14.89 27.33 -75.78
C LEU A 598 -14.76 28.83 -75.89
N ILE A 599 -13.79 29.47 -75.23
CA ILE A 599 -13.48 30.90 -75.37
C ILE A 599 -12.91 31.21 -76.81
N GLU A 600 -12.02 30.32 -77.31
CA GLU A 600 -11.51 30.46 -78.70
C GLU A 600 -12.63 30.30 -79.78
N LEU A 601 -13.53 29.38 -79.59
CA LEU A 601 -14.70 29.23 -80.49
C LEU A 601 -15.58 30.49 -80.44
N TYR A 602 -15.72 31.13 -79.28
CA TYR A 602 -16.43 32.40 -79.19
C TYR A 602 -15.68 33.55 -79.87
N ARG A 603 -14.36 33.67 -79.71
CA ARG A 603 -13.53 34.66 -80.44
C ARG A 603 -13.54 34.49 -81.95
N ASN A 604 -13.70 33.27 -82.41
CA ASN A 604 -13.74 32.93 -83.83
C ASN A 604 -15.16 33.02 -84.45
N GLY A 605 -16.07 33.80 -83.78
CA GLY A 605 -17.36 34.16 -84.34
C GLY A 605 -18.52 33.17 -84.06
N SER A 606 -18.33 32.16 -83.21
CA SER A 606 -19.44 31.23 -82.83
C SER A 606 -20.44 31.94 -81.90
N SER A 607 -21.74 31.77 -82.14
CA SER A 607 -22.81 32.37 -81.38
C SER A 607 -22.82 31.90 -79.92
N ILE A 608 -23.03 32.81 -78.94
CA ILE A 608 -23.21 32.48 -77.52
C ILE A 608 -24.23 31.40 -77.26
N LYS A 609 -25.32 31.37 -78.07
CA LYS A 609 -26.40 30.34 -78.00
C LYS A 609 -25.85 28.92 -78.21
N SER A 610 -24.78 28.74 -78.99
CA SER A 610 -24.17 27.43 -79.25
C SER A 610 -23.14 26.99 -78.24
N ILE A 611 -22.54 27.93 -77.46
CA ILE A 611 -21.48 27.71 -76.47
C ILE A 611 -22.07 27.45 -75.11
N LEU A 612 -23.12 28.19 -74.73
CA LEU A 612 -23.78 28.05 -73.38
C LEU A 612 -24.20 26.62 -73.04
N PRO A 613 -24.81 25.81 -73.97
CA PRO A 613 -25.15 24.43 -73.66
C PRO A 613 -23.91 23.52 -73.36
N ARG A 614 -22.80 23.80 -74.09
CA ARG A 614 -21.53 23.05 -73.88
C ARG A 614 -20.85 23.41 -72.55
N LEU A 615 -20.96 24.67 -72.15
CA LEU A 615 -20.45 25.11 -70.86
C LEU A 615 -21.30 24.57 -69.70
N LYS A 616 -22.65 24.58 -69.85
CA LYS A 616 -23.55 23.94 -68.87
C LYS A 616 -23.27 22.46 -68.72
N LYS A 617 -23.02 21.74 -69.79
CA LYS A 617 -22.71 20.30 -69.78
C LYS A 617 -21.39 19.99 -69.12
N ILE A 618 -20.39 20.90 -69.15
CA ILE A 618 -19.13 20.78 -68.42
C ILE A 618 -19.36 21.00 -66.92
N ILE A 619 -20.14 22.03 -66.55
CA ILE A 619 -20.44 22.37 -65.15
C ILE A 619 -21.28 21.24 -64.49
N GLU A 620 -22.34 20.76 -65.16
CA GLU A 620 -23.16 19.65 -64.66
C GLU A 620 -22.38 18.37 -64.51
N LYS A 621 -21.45 18.07 -65.41
CA LYS A 621 -20.60 16.87 -65.30
C LYS A 621 -19.61 16.94 -64.15
N GLU A 622 -19.13 18.10 -63.80
CA GLU A 622 -18.22 18.31 -62.64
C GLU A 622 -19.02 18.41 -61.33
N SER A 623 -20.24 18.93 -61.31
CA SER A 623 -21.12 18.95 -60.14
C SER A 623 -21.54 17.54 -59.73
N ASN A 624 -22.03 16.73 -60.69
CA ASN A 624 -22.43 15.33 -60.42
C ASN A 624 -21.25 14.48 -59.93
N ARG A 625 -20.05 14.67 -60.46
CA ARG A 625 -18.82 14.02 -59.97
C ARG A 625 -18.41 14.42 -58.56
N LYS A 626 -18.71 15.65 -58.11
CA LYS A 626 -18.49 16.07 -56.73
C LYS A 626 -19.44 15.37 -55.76
N GLU A 627 -20.71 15.22 -56.14
CA GLU A 627 -21.74 14.55 -55.33
C GLU A 627 -21.46 13.06 -55.18
N GLU A 628 -21.09 12.37 -56.28
CA GLU A 628 -20.69 10.95 -56.23
C GLU A 628 -19.49 10.72 -55.31
N LYS A 629 -18.44 11.57 -55.36
CA LYS A 629 -17.27 11.43 -54.49
C LYS A 629 -17.55 11.69 -53.03
N VAL A 630 -18.45 12.64 -52.70
CA VAL A 630 -18.85 12.90 -51.31
C VAL A 630 -19.67 11.73 -50.76
N ALA A 631 -20.49 11.10 -51.61
CA ALA A 631 -21.24 9.89 -51.24
C ALA A 631 -20.29 8.69 -50.99
N ASP A 632 -19.30 8.47 -51.89
CA ASP A 632 -18.28 7.42 -51.70
C ASP A 632 -17.43 7.61 -50.46
N LEU A 633 -16.98 8.82 -50.14
CA LEU A 633 -16.23 9.12 -48.92
C LEU A 633 -17.06 8.89 -47.64
N LYS A 634 -18.35 9.20 -47.67
CA LYS A 634 -19.26 8.91 -46.55
C LYS A 634 -19.50 7.40 -46.41
N LEU A 635 -19.58 6.66 -47.51
CA LEU A 635 -19.73 5.19 -47.51
C LEU A 635 -18.46 4.51 -46.96
N ILE A 636 -17.27 4.95 -47.38
CA ILE A 636 -15.98 4.44 -46.90
C ILE A 636 -15.81 4.73 -45.42
N LYS A 637 -16.12 5.95 -44.92
CA LYS A 637 -16.12 6.25 -43.49
C LYS A 637 -17.09 5.39 -42.68
N LYS A 638 -18.28 5.16 -43.21
CA LYS A 638 -19.31 4.32 -42.58
C LYS A 638 -18.92 2.83 -42.56
N ARG A 639 -18.24 2.34 -43.60
CA ARG A 639 -17.67 0.98 -43.66
C ARG A 639 -16.48 0.80 -42.68
N LYS A 640 -15.60 1.80 -42.57
CA LYS A 640 -14.47 1.76 -41.61
C LYS A 640 -14.91 1.73 -40.15
N LEU A 641 -15.97 2.44 -39.79
CA LEU A 641 -16.54 2.42 -38.44
C LEU A 641 -17.25 1.08 -38.14
N ARG A 642 -18.01 0.53 -39.10
CA ARG A 642 -18.64 -0.78 -38.91
C ARG A 642 -17.65 -1.95 -38.82
N ALA A 643 -16.52 -1.90 -39.52
CA ALA A 643 -15.53 -2.97 -39.50
C ALA A 643 -14.85 -3.14 -38.15
N LYS A 644 -14.63 -2.05 -37.36
CA LYS A 644 -14.09 -2.13 -36.01
C LYS A 644 -15.08 -2.71 -34.99
N GLU A 645 -16.39 -2.58 -35.23
CA GLU A 645 -17.42 -3.10 -34.32
C GLU A 645 -17.78 -4.58 -34.59
N ILE A 646 -17.37 -5.13 -35.72
CA ILE A 646 -17.82 -6.44 -36.20
C ILE A 646 -16.86 -7.56 -35.83
N PHE A 647 -15.54 -7.30 -35.70
CA PHE A 647 -14.53 -8.33 -35.48
C PHE A 647 -13.88 -8.18 -34.09
N LYS A 648 -13.64 -9.33 -33.44
CA LYS A 648 -12.93 -9.40 -32.15
C LYS A 648 -11.65 -10.23 -32.27
N ILE A 649 -10.66 -9.94 -31.44
CA ILE A 649 -9.44 -10.77 -31.33
C ILE A 649 -9.85 -12.15 -30.84
N GLY A 650 -9.28 -13.20 -31.43
CA GLY A 650 -9.63 -14.60 -31.15
C GLY A 650 -10.82 -15.12 -31.96
N GLN A 651 -11.38 -14.33 -32.88
CA GLN A 651 -12.52 -14.73 -33.73
C GLN A 651 -12.03 -15.38 -35.02
N GLU A 652 -12.62 -16.52 -35.37
CA GLU A 652 -12.40 -17.15 -36.68
C GLU A 652 -13.15 -16.39 -37.79
N VAL A 653 -12.41 -16.08 -38.85
CA VAL A 653 -12.91 -15.37 -40.05
C VAL A 653 -12.44 -16.07 -41.32
N ARG A 654 -13.22 -15.90 -42.40
CA ARG A 654 -12.94 -16.39 -43.71
C ARG A 654 -12.48 -15.26 -44.62
N ILE A 655 -11.55 -15.52 -45.53
CA ILE A 655 -11.11 -14.56 -46.52
C ILE A 655 -12.09 -14.61 -47.69
N GLU A 656 -12.70 -13.48 -48.05
CA GLU A 656 -13.65 -13.35 -49.17
C GLU A 656 -13.02 -13.86 -50.50
N GLY A 657 -13.75 -14.74 -51.18
CA GLY A 657 -13.27 -15.35 -52.42
C GLY A 657 -12.29 -16.50 -52.29
N THR A 658 -11.98 -16.96 -51.04
CA THR A 658 -11.15 -18.13 -50.77
C THR A 658 -11.80 -19.06 -49.76
N ASN A 659 -11.34 -20.33 -49.71
CA ASN A 659 -11.78 -21.26 -48.68
C ASN A 659 -10.89 -21.23 -47.41
N GLN A 660 -10.03 -20.23 -47.29
CA GLN A 660 -9.09 -20.13 -46.18
C GLN A 660 -9.76 -19.47 -44.97
N GLN A 661 -9.68 -20.12 -43.85
CA GLN A 661 -10.13 -19.61 -42.54
C GLN A 661 -8.93 -19.36 -41.64
N GLY A 662 -9.01 -18.35 -40.80
CA GLY A 662 -7.95 -18.01 -39.83
C GLY A 662 -8.48 -17.27 -38.63
N GLU A 663 -7.77 -17.34 -37.56
CA GLU A 663 -8.05 -16.65 -36.28
C GLU A 663 -7.44 -15.25 -36.28
N ILE A 664 -8.18 -14.25 -35.81
CA ILE A 664 -7.71 -12.88 -35.69
C ILE A 664 -6.78 -12.76 -34.47
N LEU A 665 -5.49 -12.55 -34.70
CA LEU A 665 -4.49 -12.32 -33.64
C LEU A 665 -4.44 -10.86 -33.18
N GLU A 666 -4.60 -9.91 -34.12
CA GLU A 666 -4.48 -8.47 -33.84
C GLU A 666 -5.38 -7.66 -34.78
N LEU A 667 -6.01 -6.61 -34.25
CA LEU A 667 -6.82 -5.67 -35.02
C LEU A 667 -6.07 -4.34 -35.16
N LYS A 668 -5.67 -3.98 -36.40
CA LYS A 668 -5.03 -2.70 -36.72
C LYS A 668 -6.08 -1.70 -37.25
N SER A 669 -5.64 -0.51 -37.60
CA SER A 669 -6.57 0.58 -38.03
C SER A 669 -7.44 0.25 -39.25
N ASN A 670 -6.98 -0.60 -40.19
CA ASN A 670 -7.69 -0.95 -41.44
C ASN A 670 -7.50 -2.42 -41.84
N THR A 671 -6.74 -3.21 -41.07
CA THR A 671 -6.34 -4.57 -41.39
C THR A 671 -6.43 -5.42 -40.12
N ALA A 672 -6.61 -6.72 -40.24
CA ALA A 672 -6.46 -7.70 -39.19
C ALA A 672 -5.27 -8.62 -39.50
N LEU A 673 -4.49 -8.95 -38.50
CA LEU A 673 -3.49 -9.99 -38.56
C LEU A 673 -4.16 -11.32 -38.29
N LEU A 674 -4.18 -12.18 -39.30
CA LEU A 674 -4.80 -13.51 -39.23
C LEU A 674 -3.73 -14.58 -39.12
N GLN A 675 -3.99 -15.59 -38.33
CA GLN A 675 -3.26 -16.84 -38.33
C GLN A 675 -4.00 -17.88 -39.18
N ILE A 676 -3.38 -18.28 -40.26
CA ILE A 676 -3.91 -19.31 -41.20
C ILE A 676 -2.92 -20.46 -41.21
N GLY A 677 -3.21 -21.51 -40.44
CA GLY A 677 -2.24 -22.60 -40.19
C GLY A 677 -0.96 -22.08 -39.53
N PHE A 678 0.17 -22.27 -40.16
CA PHE A 678 1.48 -21.79 -39.64
C PHE A 678 1.86 -20.39 -40.15
N ALA A 679 1.09 -19.77 -41.01
CA ALA A 679 1.40 -18.47 -41.58
C ALA A 679 0.57 -17.35 -40.94
N LYS A 680 1.22 -16.18 -40.72
CA LYS A 680 0.56 -14.95 -40.26
C LYS A 680 0.41 -14.00 -41.46
N MET A 681 -0.79 -13.60 -41.78
CA MET A 681 -1.09 -12.72 -42.88
C MET A 681 -1.88 -11.50 -42.45
N GLU A 682 -1.50 -10.33 -42.95
CA GLU A 682 -2.21 -9.08 -42.71
C GLU A 682 -3.24 -8.83 -43.85
N ILE A 683 -4.53 -8.83 -43.52
CA ILE A 683 -5.63 -8.75 -44.48
C ILE A 683 -6.53 -7.59 -44.11
N LYS A 684 -7.01 -6.85 -45.16
CA LYS A 684 -7.95 -5.73 -44.99
C LYS A 684 -9.30 -6.23 -44.51
N PHE A 685 -9.95 -5.49 -43.60
CA PHE A 685 -11.28 -5.83 -43.09
C PHE A 685 -12.35 -6.01 -44.20
N GLU A 686 -12.16 -5.33 -45.35
CA GLU A 686 -13.07 -5.44 -46.52
C GLU A 686 -13.10 -6.83 -47.16
N LYS A 687 -12.08 -7.66 -46.87
CA LYS A 687 -11.91 -9.02 -47.41
C LYS A 687 -12.16 -10.11 -46.37
N LEU A 688 -12.79 -9.77 -45.24
CA LEU A 688 -13.06 -10.71 -44.16
C LEU A 688 -14.56 -10.94 -43.99
N GLU A 689 -14.95 -12.19 -43.89
CA GLU A 689 -16.30 -12.63 -43.59
C GLU A 689 -16.34 -13.40 -42.28
N LYS A 690 -17.42 -13.23 -41.50
CA LYS A 690 -17.64 -14.04 -40.30
C LYS A 690 -17.95 -15.48 -40.70
N VAL A 691 -17.25 -16.42 -40.09
CA VAL A 691 -17.65 -17.83 -40.14
C VAL A 691 -18.87 -17.97 -39.24
N GLN A 692 -20.05 -18.30 -39.81
CA GLN A 692 -21.20 -18.70 -39.01
C GLN A 692 -20.92 -20.06 -38.43
N THR A 693 -20.68 -20.12 -37.12
CA THR A 693 -20.71 -21.35 -36.34
C THR A 693 -22.14 -21.88 -36.36
N THR A 694 -22.36 -22.96 -37.08
CA THR A 694 -23.56 -23.81 -36.97
C THR A 694 -23.62 -24.46 -35.62
#